data_5e051495b1f2d4b4c8dd7a9e0b32c083
#
_entry.id   5e051495b1f2d4b4c8dd7a9e0b32c083
#
_cell.length_a   1.000
_cell.length_b   1.000
_cell.length_c   1.000
_cell.angle_alpha   90.00
_cell.angle_beta   90.00
_cell.angle_gamma   90.00
#
_symmetry.space_group_name_H-M   'P 1'
#
loop_
_entity.id
_entity.type
_entity.pdbx_description
1 polymer ?
#
loop_
_entity_poly.entity_id
_entity_poly.type
_entity_poly.pdbx_seq_one_letter_code
_entity_poly.pdbx_strand_id
1 'polypeptide(L)'
;MDALRLSARGRHGGDAPFHLGRAQIDPTSREAAYGGRSERIQDKPLCVLLLLHRRSGQVVTREDIVDECWDGRIVGDDVINRAISILRKLARRAGGFRIDTIPRAGYRLVKDEDNRRAQGRAWRILASALIAVAVLTAAAGLLMRLRGPVIPAAPTVSVLPFVASGGPDAAGITRKAERALVEMLNEAGFTMAPPGQGDLTTSGEVARVAGTTRVQLLAGLTASGTPAMSRTLESPRSHADDLPIQVATSAAELVSTITELWTLDGQMADPAFASKVFAMIEAMGEGNLLGAHQIALRAASDYPNSAAADLMLASTYGATLEVFSVPERRAHVQIARTMLERRRSYAARFGNFGHAWCLLRPRAWLQDCERQLRQSSKSPTRSNSSPQRLAELVADVGRIGEATRLARVAAAADPYSPASSGVLLQLLEIEGRHREAEAVYASAIRKWPDSWTLRWNRIMGLAARGDFTALDRFAATIPRAEFTFDAEVLQKGLAAYRVGDRQALRLACGRENLRGSTRQVCVAALAAAGETDASFAIALELYPKQAGRNRAEDEALWLERPAYFTLSLLSAPAGAPLRRDARFLQLAAQTGLLRYWRAGPLPDFCAGPRPEPVCRNLRMAASPARSPLSRNQRG
;
A
#
# COMPACT_ATOMS: atom_id res chain seq x y z
N MET A 1 57.01 89.45 12.07
CA MET A 1 56.75 88.15 11.40
C MET A 1 56.51 87.03 12.45
N ASP A 2 55.64 87.24 13.44
CA ASP A 2 55.38 86.26 14.51
C ASP A 2 53.88 86.06 14.85
N ALA A 3 52.99 86.51 14.00
CA ALA A 3 51.50 86.42 14.24
C ALA A 3 50.76 85.28 13.44
N LEU A 4 51.47 84.48 12.70
CA LEU A 4 50.88 83.43 11.80
C LEU A 4 51.14 81.96 12.25
N ARG A 5 51.80 81.77 13.42
CA ARG A 5 52.15 80.42 13.94
C ARG A 5 51.26 79.94 15.08
N LEU A 6 50.23 80.73 15.54
CA LEU A 6 49.38 80.38 16.68
C LEU A 6 48.00 79.86 16.31
N SER A 7 47.65 79.79 15.03
CA SER A 7 46.27 79.35 14.63
C SER A 7 46.09 77.84 14.42
N ALA A 8 47.17 77.02 14.42
CA ALA A 8 47.03 75.58 14.15
C ALA A 8 47.06 74.68 15.38
N ARG A 9 47.25 75.25 16.59
CA ARG A 9 47.34 74.43 17.86
C ARG A 9 46.07 74.29 18.69
N GLY A 10 44.96 74.87 18.28
CA GLY A 10 43.84 75.07 19.19
C GLY A 10 42.54 74.28 18.90
N ARG A 11 42.38 73.56 17.81
CA ARG A 11 41.05 73.00 17.43
C ARG A 11 40.80 71.56 17.79
N HIS A 12 41.72 70.79 18.31
CA HIS A 12 41.50 69.37 18.66
C HIS A 12 41.81 69.05 20.14
N GLY A 13 42.10 70.03 20.98
CA GLY A 13 42.50 69.88 22.37
C GLY A 13 41.35 69.67 23.38
N GLY A 14 40.09 69.57 22.97
CA GLY A 14 38.93 69.45 23.84
C GLY A 14 38.18 68.13 23.79
N ASP A 15 38.45 67.27 22.83
CA ASP A 15 37.74 65.97 22.73
C ASP A 15 38.45 64.95 23.64
N ALA A 16 37.71 64.32 24.55
CA ALA A 16 38.20 63.22 25.39
C ALA A 16 38.51 61.99 24.54
N PRO A 17 39.42 61.10 24.97
CA PRO A 17 39.64 59.83 24.33
C PRO A 17 38.35 59.02 24.21
N PHE A 18 38.13 58.40 23.04
CA PHE A 18 36.91 57.63 22.77
C PHE A 18 37.23 56.30 22.08
N HIS A 19 36.28 55.38 22.22
CA HIS A 19 36.36 54.07 21.53
C HIS A 19 35.63 54.10 20.19
N LEU A 20 36.31 53.60 19.16
CA LEU A 20 35.76 53.40 17.85
C LEU A 20 36.06 51.96 17.38
N GLY A 21 35.07 51.07 17.45
CA GLY A 21 35.31 49.66 17.31
C GLY A 21 36.22 49.12 18.37
N ARG A 22 37.36 48.52 17.98
CA ARG A 22 38.38 48.01 18.90
C ARG A 22 39.52 48.98 19.13
N ALA A 23 39.48 50.17 18.54
CA ALA A 23 40.47 51.19 18.69
C ALA A 23 40.05 52.20 19.79
N GLN A 24 41.00 52.57 20.63
CA GLN A 24 40.90 53.74 21.48
C GLN A 24 41.62 54.89 20.75
N ILE A 25 40.89 55.94 20.46
CA ILE A 25 41.39 57.13 19.77
C ILE A 25 41.59 58.22 20.80
N ASP A 26 42.79 58.73 20.89
CA ASP A 26 43.11 59.93 21.71
C ASP A 26 43.41 61.12 20.77
N PRO A 27 42.49 62.10 20.70
CA PRO A 27 42.68 63.25 19.85
C PRO A 27 43.84 64.14 20.30
N THR A 28 44.19 64.15 21.63
CA THR A 28 45.21 65.02 22.18
C THR A 28 46.61 64.52 21.83
N SER A 29 46.87 63.22 21.98
CA SER A 29 48.14 62.59 21.58
C SER A 29 48.19 62.28 20.08
N ARG A 30 47.02 62.31 19.41
CA ARG A 30 46.82 61.92 18.02
C ARG A 30 47.16 60.44 17.76
N GLU A 31 46.80 59.60 18.69
CA GLU A 31 47.13 58.19 18.63
C GLU A 31 45.83 57.34 18.54
N ALA A 32 45.94 56.24 17.82
CA ALA A 32 44.98 55.15 17.82
C ALA A 32 45.65 53.88 18.41
N ALA A 33 45.16 53.43 19.58
CA ALA A 33 45.61 52.23 20.25
C ALA A 33 44.63 51.05 19.98
N TYR A 34 45.16 49.93 19.53
CA TYR A 34 44.39 48.70 19.26
C TYR A 34 45.31 47.48 19.25
N GLY A 35 44.87 46.36 19.79
CA GLY A 35 45.58 45.10 19.78
C GLY A 35 47.00 45.17 20.35
N GLY A 36 47.22 46.01 21.38
CA GLY A 36 48.52 46.20 22.01
C GLY A 36 49.51 47.05 21.19
N ARG A 37 49.05 47.69 20.14
CA ARG A 37 49.83 48.61 19.29
C ARG A 37 49.25 49.99 19.32
N SER A 38 50.11 51.02 19.16
CA SER A 38 49.70 52.42 18.99
C SER A 38 50.28 52.93 17.67
N GLU A 39 49.42 53.64 16.89
CA GLU A 39 49.88 54.32 15.68
C GLU A 39 49.40 55.79 15.67
N ARG A 40 50.25 56.66 15.17
CA ARG A 40 49.99 58.11 15.11
C ARG A 40 49.13 58.46 13.90
N ILE A 41 48.04 59.19 14.11
CA ILE A 41 47.15 59.69 13.10
C ILE A 41 47.57 61.12 12.70
N GLN A 42 47.68 61.38 11.39
CA GLN A 42 48.00 62.72 10.90
C GLN A 42 46.84 63.68 11.16
N ASP A 43 47.11 64.99 11.23
CA ASP A 43 46.12 66.04 11.62
C ASP A 43 44.86 66.05 10.74
N LYS A 44 44.98 66.00 9.45
CA LYS A 44 43.82 66.06 8.55
C LYS A 44 43.00 64.76 8.58
N PRO A 45 43.56 63.58 8.47
CA PRO A 45 42.84 62.34 8.75
C PRO A 45 42.15 62.26 10.11
N LEU A 46 42.82 62.76 11.19
CA LEU A 46 42.20 62.83 12.53
C LEU A 46 40.98 63.74 12.55
N CYS A 47 41.08 64.94 11.96
CA CYS A 47 39.94 65.83 11.85
C CYS A 47 38.76 65.18 11.15
N VAL A 48 39.01 64.52 9.99
CA VAL A 48 37.95 63.78 9.27
C VAL A 48 37.36 62.63 10.10
N LEU A 49 38.19 61.93 10.90
CA LEU A 49 37.71 60.86 11.78
C LEU A 49 36.82 61.39 12.89
N LEU A 50 37.19 62.50 13.53
CA LEU A 50 36.39 63.17 14.56
C LEU A 50 35.05 63.67 13.99
N LEU A 51 35.03 64.27 12.84
CA LEU A 51 33.80 64.72 12.16
C LEU A 51 32.87 63.52 11.85
N LEU A 52 33.43 62.44 11.29
CA LEU A 52 32.66 61.24 10.98
C LEU A 52 32.19 60.53 12.27
N HIS A 53 32.98 60.60 13.37
CA HIS A 53 32.59 60.00 14.63
C HIS A 53 31.45 60.77 15.31
N ARG A 54 31.49 62.13 15.33
CA ARG A 54 30.43 62.99 15.86
C ARG A 54 29.11 62.77 15.11
N ARG A 55 29.18 62.54 13.80
CA ARG A 55 28.03 62.25 12.94
C ARG A 55 27.93 60.79 12.58
N SER A 56 28.24 59.91 13.52
CA SER A 56 28.20 58.44 13.27
C SER A 56 26.86 57.97 12.76
N GLY A 57 26.85 57.18 11.70
CA GLY A 57 25.64 56.70 11.03
C GLY A 57 25.01 57.68 10.00
N GLN A 58 25.40 58.95 10.04
CA GLN A 58 24.94 59.97 9.09
C GLN A 58 25.96 60.12 7.92
N VAL A 59 25.47 60.66 6.81
CA VAL A 59 26.33 61.00 5.68
C VAL A 59 26.97 62.36 5.92
N VAL A 60 28.28 62.42 5.90
CA VAL A 60 29.07 63.64 5.92
C VAL A 60 29.49 63.96 4.48
N THR A 61 29.10 65.14 4.03
CA THR A 61 29.38 65.55 2.65
C THR A 61 30.82 65.94 2.42
N ARG A 62 31.25 66.04 1.18
CA ARG A 62 32.62 66.52 0.90
C ARG A 62 32.79 67.95 1.29
N GLU A 63 31.78 68.77 1.09
CA GLU A 63 31.74 70.19 1.52
C GLU A 63 31.93 70.28 3.06
N ASP A 64 31.16 69.53 3.85
CA ASP A 64 31.35 69.48 5.30
C ASP A 64 32.77 69.13 5.73
N ILE A 65 33.42 68.18 5.00
CA ILE A 65 34.79 67.77 5.27
C ILE A 65 35.78 68.90 4.94
N VAL A 66 35.60 69.60 3.82
CA VAL A 66 36.44 70.73 3.42
C VAL A 66 36.27 71.89 4.40
N ASP A 67 35.05 72.24 4.74
CA ASP A 67 34.75 73.37 5.61
C ASP A 67 35.34 73.11 7.03
N GLU A 68 35.12 71.95 7.60
CA GLU A 68 35.56 71.64 8.99
C GLU A 68 37.09 71.33 9.07
N CYS A 69 37.61 70.60 8.07
CA CYS A 69 39.01 70.09 8.20
C CYS A 69 40.03 70.88 7.37
N TRP A 70 39.62 71.71 6.41
CA TRP A 70 40.48 72.55 5.58
C TRP A 70 40.11 74.04 5.61
N ASP A 71 39.30 74.46 6.61
CA ASP A 71 38.89 75.87 6.80
C ASP A 71 38.24 76.49 5.54
N GLY A 72 37.42 75.70 4.81
CA GLY A 72 36.76 76.09 3.60
C GLY A 72 37.67 76.25 2.34
N ARG A 73 38.99 75.92 2.48
CA ARG A 73 39.90 76.06 1.31
C ARG A 73 39.62 74.99 0.31
N ILE A 74 39.44 75.33 -0.96
CA ILE A 74 39.26 74.39 -2.04
C ILE A 74 40.47 73.46 -2.16
N VAL A 75 40.22 72.15 -1.90
CA VAL A 75 41.21 71.10 -2.08
C VAL A 75 40.72 70.08 -3.11
N GLY A 76 41.65 69.51 -3.83
CA GLY A 76 41.29 68.49 -4.84
C GLY A 76 40.75 67.22 -4.16
N ASP A 77 39.88 66.49 -4.83
CA ASP A 77 39.28 65.24 -4.40
C ASP A 77 40.30 64.22 -3.92
N ASP A 78 41.48 64.21 -4.49
CA ASP A 78 42.57 63.28 -4.13
C ASP A 78 43.03 63.47 -2.67
N VAL A 79 42.97 64.68 -2.14
CA VAL A 79 43.37 64.97 -0.77
C VAL A 79 42.42 64.39 0.23
N ILE A 80 41.11 64.52 -0.03
CA ILE A 80 40.03 63.91 0.80
C ILE A 80 40.12 62.39 0.71
N ASN A 81 40.20 61.87 -0.55
CA ASN A 81 40.29 60.43 -0.78
C ASN A 81 41.54 59.82 -0.07
N ARG A 82 42.66 60.50 -0.03
CA ARG A 82 43.87 60.09 0.68
C ARG A 82 43.63 60.03 2.20
N ALA A 83 42.94 61.02 2.80
CA ALA A 83 42.56 61.00 4.21
C ALA A 83 41.61 59.81 4.54
N ILE A 84 40.59 59.62 3.72
CA ILE A 84 39.66 58.48 3.85
C ILE A 84 40.38 57.13 3.70
N SER A 85 41.33 57.02 2.76
CA SER A 85 42.13 55.81 2.57
C SER A 85 42.94 55.46 3.79
N ILE A 86 43.56 56.43 4.46
CA ILE A 86 44.29 56.27 5.71
C ILE A 86 43.36 55.76 6.82
N LEU A 87 42.18 56.35 6.95
CA LEU A 87 41.18 55.97 7.95
C LEU A 87 40.60 54.57 7.67
N ARG A 88 40.44 54.20 6.42
CA ARG A 88 40.01 52.82 6.06
C ARG A 88 41.07 51.79 6.36
N LYS A 89 42.36 52.11 6.24
CA LYS A 89 43.46 51.26 6.67
C LYS A 89 43.43 51.06 8.18
N LEU A 90 43.21 52.15 8.95
CA LEU A 90 43.03 52.08 10.40
C LEU A 90 41.84 51.22 10.78
N ALA A 91 40.69 51.45 10.14
CA ALA A 91 39.47 50.68 10.38
C ALA A 91 39.64 49.17 10.12
N ARG A 92 40.38 48.78 9.07
CA ARG A 92 40.71 47.37 8.79
C ARG A 92 41.62 46.75 9.81
N ARG A 93 42.62 47.52 10.31
CA ARG A 93 43.58 47.02 11.32
C ARG A 93 42.98 46.92 12.72
N ALA A 94 42.20 47.91 13.12
CA ALA A 94 41.57 47.96 14.42
C ALA A 94 40.34 47.05 14.50
N GLY A 95 39.51 47.02 13.45
CA GLY A 95 38.25 46.30 13.40
C GLY A 95 37.14 46.96 14.19
N GLY A 96 35.90 46.57 13.93
CA GLY A 96 34.73 47.01 14.66
C GLY A 96 34.06 48.32 14.11
N PHE A 97 34.63 48.91 13.06
CA PHE A 97 33.98 50.01 12.31
C PHE A 97 34.45 50.02 10.84
N ARG A 98 33.70 50.71 9.98
CA ARG A 98 34.03 50.91 8.58
C ARG A 98 33.60 52.29 8.10
N ILE A 99 34.21 52.77 7.01
CA ILE A 99 33.82 54.02 6.36
C ILE A 99 33.34 53.70 4.97
N ASP A 100 32.03 53.87 4.78
CA ASP A 100 31.37 53.68 3.51
C ASP A 100 31.43 54.93 2.66
N THR A 101 31.56 54.77 1.30
CA THR A 101 31.32 55.86 0.36
C THR A 101 29.85 55.81 -0.06
N ILE A 102 29.19 56.95 0.09
CA ILE A 102 27.84 57.13 -0.45
C ILE A 102 27.99 57.87 -1.78
N PRO A 103 27.72 57.22 -2.91
CA PRO A 103 27.93 57.85 -4.21
C PRO A 103 27.24 59.22 -4.35
N ARG A 104 27.94 60.24 -4.85
CA ARG A 104 27.47 61.61 -5.03
C ARG A 104 27.09 62.38 -3.75
N ALA A 105 27.16 61.76 -2.57
CA ALA A 105 26.75 62.38 -1.31
C ALA A 105 27.92 62.61 -0.32
N GLY A 106 28.87 61.65 -0.16
CA GLY A 106 29.93 61.79 0.78
C GLY A 106 30.39 60.48 1.43
N TYR A 107 30.65 60.49 2.74
CA TYR A 107 31.16 59.36 3.53
C TYR A 107 30.33 59.15 4.78
N ARG A 108 30.26 57.91 5.23
CA ARG A 108 29.53 57.53 6.44
C ARG A 108 30.33 56.56 7.27
N LEU A 109 30.46 56.84 8.56
CA LEU A 109 31.03 55.89 9.51
C LEU A 109 29.96 54.99 10.10
N VAL A 110 30.20 53.67 10.04
CA VAL A 110 29.30 52.62 10.52
C VAL A 110 30.05 51.76 11.56
N LYS A 111 29.46 51.57 12.72
CA LYS A 111 29.99 50.67 13.77
C LYS A 111 29.41 49.27 13.56
N ASP A 112 30.26 48.23 13.72
CA ASP A 112 29.86 46.83 13.48
C ASP A 112 28.80 46.31 14.47
N GLU A 113 28.68 46.90 15.64
CA GLU A 113 27.64 46.58 16.63
C GLU A 113 26.24 46.86 16.08
N ASP A 114 26.06 47.95 15.35
CA ASP A 114 24.75 48.33 14.76
C ASP A 114 24.35 47.36 13.66
N ASN A 115 25.33 46.81 12.94
CA ASN A 115 25.09 45.83 11.88
C ASN A 115 24.72 44.44 12.44
N ARG A 116 25.32 44.01 13.58
CA ARG A 116 24.97 42.75 14.25
C ARG A 116 23.59 42.76 14.83
N ARG A 117 23.13 43.88 15.39
CA ARG A 117 21.76 44.00 15.90
C ARG A 117 20.70 43.97 14.79
N ALA A 118 20.97 44.61 13.66
CA ALA A 118 20.08 44.60 12.50
C ALA A 118 19.99 43.21 11.87
N GLN A 119 21.12 42.51 11.69
CA GLN A 119 21.18 41.14 11.14
C GLN A 119 20.51 40.13 12.09
N GLY A 120 20.75 40.22 13.41
CA GLY A 120 20.13 39.33 14.40
C GLY A 120 18.59 39.45 14.43
N ARG A 121 18.04 40.62 14.19
CA ARG A 121 16.58 40.85 14.13
C ARG A 121 15.98 40.29 12.84
N ALA A 122 16.63 40.47 11.71
CA ALA A 122 16.19 39.90 10.43
C ALA A 122 16.24 38.35 10.45
N TRP A 123 17.28 37.76 11.00
CA TRP A 123 17.39 36.30 11.19
C TRP A 123 16.31 35.73 12.10
N ARG A 124 15.95 36.41 13.18
CA ARG A 124 14.89 35.99 14.08
C ARG A 124 13.52 36.00 13.40
N ILE A 125 13.24 37.01 12.60
CA ILE A 125 11.98 37.09 11.82
C ILE A 125 11.94 36.00 10.75
N LEU A 126 13.02 35.75 10.01
CA LEU A 126 13.10 34.69 9.03
C LEU A 126 12.99 33.29 9.66
N ALA A 127 13.67 33.06 10.79
CA ALA A 127 13.59 31.80 11.51
C ALA A 127 12.17 31.54 12.05
N SER A 128 11.50 32.55 12.61
CA SER A 128 10.12 32.41 13.08
C SER A 128 9.13 32.17 11.94
N ALA A 129 9.33 32.81 10.78
CA ALA A 129 8.51 32.56 9.58
C ALA A 129 8.70 31.14 9.03
N LEU A 130 9.94 30.65 8.98
CA LEU A 130 10.24 29.27 8.55
C LEU A 130 9.66 28.21 9.51
N ILE A 131 9.74 28.47 10.82
CA ILE A 131 9.12 27.58 11.84
C ILE A 131 7.61 27.61 11.69
N ALA A 132 6.98 28.77 11.48
CA ALA A 132 5.55 28.87 11.27
C ALA A 132 5.09 28.12 10.01
N VAL A 133 5.82 28.24 8.90
CA VAL A 133 5.55 27.48 7.67
C VAL A 133 5.74 25.97 7.92
N ALA A 134 6.80 25.55 8.59
CA ALA A 134 7.03 24.14 8.93
C ALA A 134 5.94 23.57 9.85
N VAL A 135 5.47 24.33 10.81
CA VAL A 135 4.35 23.94 11.69
C VAL A 135 3.04 23.86 10.91
N LEU A 136 2.77 24.84 10.03
CA LEU A 136 1.57 24.83 9.19
C LEU A 136 1.58 23.66 8.18
N THR A 137 2.72 23.37 7.57
CA THR A 137 2.84 22.23 6.65
C THR A 137 2.76 20.88 7.39
N ALA A 138 3.37 20.79 8.58
CA ALA A 138 3.23 19.62 9.44
C ALA A 138 1.79 19.42 9.94
N ALA A 139 1.13 20.51 10.36
CA ALA A 139 -0.28 20.48 10.77
C ALA A 139 -1.22 20.14 9.61
N ALA A 140 -0.99 20.70 8.41
CA ALA A 140 -1.73 20.35 7.20
C ALA A 140 -1.51 18.89 6.81
N GLY A 141 -0.26 18.40 6.87
CA GLY A 141 0.07 17.00 6.63
C GLY A 141 -0.53 16.06 7.68
N LEU A 142 -0.58 16.47 8.94
CA LEU A 142 -1.24 15.72 10.02
C LEU A 142 -2.76 15.74 9.84
N LEU A 143 -3.36 16.87 9.50
CA LEU A 143 -4.78 16.99 9.18
C LEU A 143 -5.18 16.16 7.95
N MET A 144 -4.35 16.13 6.90
CA MET A 144 -4.56 15.24 5.75
C MET A 144 -4.43 13.76 6.12
N ARG A 145 -3.54 13.40 7.04
CA ARG A 145 -3.41 12.03 7.56
C ARG A 145 -4.56 11.63 8.49
N LEU A 146 -5.11 12.58 9.24
CA LEU A 146 -6.26 12.38 10.13
C LEU A 146 -7.59 12.38 9.36
N ARG A 147 -7.69 13.13 8.26
CA ARG A 147 -8.75 13.01 7.27
C ARG A 147 -8.41 11.81 6.41
N GLY A 148 -8.86 10.63 6.79
CA GLY A 148 -8.77 9.47 5.88
C GLY A 148 -9.32 9.80 4.49
N PRO A 149 -9.08 8.94 3.48
CA PRO A 149 -9.56 9.18 2.13
C PRO A 149 -11.05 9.51 2.15
N VAL A 150 -11.42 10.58 1.46
CA VAL A 150 -12.84 10.91 1.23
C VAL A 150 -13.40 9.77 0.39
N ILE A 151 -14.34 9.02 0.95
CA ILE A 151 -15.04 7.96 0.21
C ILE A 151 -16.13 8.65 -0.59
N PRO A 152 -16.10 8.57 -1.93
CA PRO A 152 -17.19 9.06 -2.75
C PRO A 152 -18.51 8.39 -2.37
N ALA A 153 -19.64 9.07 -2.58
CA ALA A 153 -20.94 8.43 -2.44
C ALA A 153 -21.02 7.21 -3.35
N ALA A 154 -21.65 6.15 -2.88
CA ALA A 154 -21.88 4.98 -3.70
C ALA A 154 -22.74 5.37 -4.93
N PRO A 155 -22.41 4.84 -6.12
CA PRO A 155 -23.15 5.16 -7.33
C PRO A 155 -24.59 4.65 -7.22
N THR A 156 -25.50 5.36 -7.84
CA THR A 156 -26.88 4.93 -8.03
C THR A 156 -26.95 4.00 -9.24
N VAL A 157 -27.79 2.96 -9.14
CA VAL A 157 -27.90 1.92 -10.17
C VAL A 157 -29.28 1.96 -10.80
N SER A 158 -29.33 1.96 -12.12
CA SER A 158 -30.58 1.80 -12.88
C SER A 158 -30.57 0.50 -13.69
N VAL A 159 -31.68 -0.21 -13.67
CA VAL A 159 -31.90 -1.38 -14.50
C VAL A 159 -32.79 -0.94 -15.66
N LEU A 160 -32.25 -1.01 -16.88
CA LEU A 160 -33.04 -0.78 -18.09
C LEU A 160 -33.84 -2.03 -18.43
N PRO A 161 -35.01 -1.89 -19.09
CA PRO A 161 -35.76 -3.03 -19.54
C PRO A 161 -34.93 -3.96 -20.41
N PHE A 162 -34.97 -5.26 -20.10
CA PHE A 162 -34.32 -6.27 -20.90
C PHE A 162 -35.07 -6.50 -22.18
N VAL A 163 -34.37 -6.71 -23.28
CA VAL A 163 -34.97 -6.96 -24.60
C VAL A 163 -35.03 -8.46 -24.85
N ALA A 164 -36.18 -8.92 -25.37
CA ALA A 164 -36.36 -10.32 -25.71
C ALA A 164 -36.47 -10.49 -27.23
N SER A 165 -35.69 -11.38 -27.80
CA SER A 165 -35.79 -11.85 -29.18
C SER A 165 -35.95 -13.37 -29.21
N GLY A 166 -36.96 -13.87 -29.97
CA GLY A 166 -37.17 -15.33 -30.10
C GLY A 166 -38.39 -15.92 -29.40
N GLY A 167 -39.44 -15.12 -29.19
CA GLY A 167 -40.80 -15.60 -28.84
C GLY A 167 -41.14 -15.49 -27.32
N PRO A 168 -42.31 -15.99 -26.92
CA PRO A 168 -42.90 -15.78 -25.59
C PRO A 168 -42.07 -16.37 -24.46
N ASP A 169 -41.32 -17.43 -24.68
CA ASP A 169 -40.47 -18.05 -23.69
C ASP A 169 -39.26 -17.12 -23.33
N ALA A 170 -38.69 -16.45 -24.35
CA ALA A 170 -37.62 -15.46 -24.12
C ALA A 170 -38.13 -14.29 -23.26
N ALA A 171 -39.36 -13.80 -23.56
CA ALA A 171 -39.99 -12.74 -22.77
C ALA A 171 -40.25 -13.16 -21.31
N GLY A 172 -40.57 -14.45 -21.08
CA GLY A 172 -40.73 -15.01 -19.73
C GLY A 172 -39.42 -14.99 -18.94
N ILE A 173 -38.33 -15.42 -19.55
CA ILE A 173 -36.97 -15.41 -18.97
C ILE A 173 -36.54 -13.96 -18.66
N THR A 174 -36.74 -13.05 -19.61
CA THR A 174 -36.41 -11.61 -19.49
C THR A 174 -37.05 -11.00 -18.26
N ARG A 175 -38.39 -11.13 -18.10
CA ARG A 175 -39.10 -10.58 -16.93
C ARG A 175 -38.66 -11.19 -15.60
N LYS A 176 -38.36 -12.50 -15.58
CA LYS A 176 -37.84 -13.17 -14.36
C LYS A 176 -36.45 -12.69 -14.01
N ALA A 177 -35.57 -12.54 -14.99
CA ALA A 177 -34.20 -12.09 -14.79
C ALA A 177 -34.13 -10.63 -14.31
N GLU A 178 -34.91 -9.74 -14.92
CA GLU A 178 -35.04 -8.33 -14.55
C GLU A 178 -35.54 -8.18 -13.10
N ARG A 179 -36.61 -8.89 -12.75
CA ARG A 179 -37.15 -8.89 -11.38
C ARG A 179 -36.12 -9.41 -10.38
N ALA A 180 -35.49 -10.55 -10.65
CA ALA A 180 -34.49 -11.14 -9.77
C ALA A 180 -33.30 -10.19 -9.58
N LEU A 181 -32.86 -9.49 -10.64
CA LEU A 181 -31.80 -8.50 -10.56
C LEU A 181 -32.15 -7.32 -9.66
N VAL A 182 -33.34 -6.74 -9.85
CA VAL A 182 -33.80 -5.61 -9.02
C VAL A 182 -33.97 -6.03 -7.57
N GLU A 183 -34.53 -7.20 -7.29
CA GLU A 183 -34.63 -7.75 -5.93
C GLU A 183 -33.22 -7.92 -5.29
N MET A 184 -32.28 -8.53 -6.02
CA MET A 184 -30.91 -8.72 -5.55
C MET A 184 -30.20 -7.41 -5.24
N LEU A 185 -30.27 -6.42 -6.12
CA LEU A 185 -29.63 -5.12 -5.93
C LEU A 185 -30.22 -4.39 -4.72
N ASN A 186 -31.56 -4.46 -4.53
CA ASN A 186 -32.23 -3.90 -3.36
C ASN A 186 -31.81 -4.60 -2.06
N GLU A 187 -31.80 -5.95 -2.03
CA GLU A 187 -31.35 -6.74 -0.87
C GLU A 187 -29.88 -6.48 -0.53
N ALA A 188 -29.04 -6.36 -1.55
CA ALA A 188 -27.66 -5.93 -1.39
C ALA A 188 -27.52 -4.46 -0.96
N GLY A 189 -28.65 -3.73 -0.91
CA GLY A 189 -28.76 -2.35 -0.42
C GLY A 189 -28.16 -1.33 -1.39
N PHE A 190 -28.12 -1.60 -2.69
CA PHE A 190 -27.78 -0.57 -3.68
C PHE A 190 -28.88 0.50 -3.75
N THR A 191 -28.46 1.74 -4.01
CA THR A 191 -29.41 2.84 -4.22
C THR A 191 -29.91 2.75 -5.66
N MET A 192 -31.18 2.37 -5.80
CA MET A 192 -31.80 2.27 -7.11
C MET A 192 -32.25 3.62 -7.63
N ALA A 193 -32.06 3.86 -8.92
CA ALA A 193 -32.56 5.02 -9.66
C ALA A 193 -33.55 4.59 -10.72
N PRO A 194 -34.45 5.48 -11.18
CA PRO A 194 -35.31 5.22 -12.32
C PRO A 194 -34.48 4.82 -13.56
N PRO A 195 -35.09 4.04 -14.51
CA PRO A 195 -34.38 3.62 -15.70
C PRO A 195 -33.72 4.77 -16.44
N GLY A 196 -32.38 4.67 -16.68
CA GLY A 196 -31.58 5.68 -17.37
C GLY A 196 -31.17 6.91 -16.55
N GLN A 197 -31.50 6.99 -15.25
CA GLN A 197 -31.19 8.12 -14.39
C GLN A 197 -30.13 7.80 -13.32
N GLY A 198 -29.66 6.57 -13.23
CA GLY A 198 -28.58 6.17 -12.31
C GLY A 198 -27.20 6.56 -12.83
N ASP A 199 -26.20 6.49 -11.98
CA ASP A 199 -24.78 6.65 -12.38
C ASP A 199 -24.33 5.44 -13.21
N LEU A 200 -24.83 4.27 -12.86
CA LEU A 200 -24.62 3.00 -13.54
C LEU A 200 -25.92 2.50 -14.17
N THR A 201 -25.80 1.95 -15.37
CA THR A 201 -26.89 1.25 -16.05
C THR A 201 -26.52 -0.20 -16.30
N THR A 202 -27.49 -1.09 -16.10
CA THR A 202 -27.40 -2.48 -16.54
C THR A 202 -28.64 -2.84 -17.34
N SER A 203 -28.46 -3.62 -18.40
CA SER A 203 -29.50 -4.10 -19.28
C SER A 203 -29.16 -5.49 -19.81
N GLY A 204 -30.07 -6.14 -20.50
CA GLY A 204 -29.80 -7.42 -21.11
C GLY A 204 -30.60 -7.65 -22.36
N GLU A 205 -30.06 -8.44 -23.27
CA GLU A 205 -30.78 -8.99 -24.42
C GLU A 205 -30.85 -10.50 -24.28
N VAL A 206 -32.05 -11.04 -24.34
CA VAL A 206 -32.31 -12.47 -24.28
C VAL A 206 -32.73 -12.95 -25.69
N ALA A 207 -31.84 -13.76 -26.30
CA ALA A 207 -32.10 -14.33 -27.62
C ALA A 207 -32.21 -15.86 -27.54
N ARG A 208 -33.12 -16.43 -28.34
CA ARG A 208 -33.26 -17.88 -28.50
C ARG A 208 -32.78 -18.30 -29.87
N VAL A 209 -31.67 -19.09 -29.90
CA VAL A 209 -31.03 -19.51 -31.14
C VAL A 209 -30.79 -21.03 -31.09
N ALA A 210 -31.44 -21.78 -32.04
CA ALA A 210 -31.16 -23.20 -32.24
C ALA A 210 -31.25 -24.09 -30.98
N GLY A 211 -32.23 -23.83 -30.09
CA GLY A 211 -32.43 -24.63 -28.87
C GLY A 211 -31.60 -24.19 -27.66
N THR A 212 -30.72 -23.21 -27.82
CA THR A 212 -29.96 -22.55 -26.75
C THR A 212 -30.53 -21.17 -26.45
N THR A 213 -30.64 -20.81 -25.21
CA THR A 213 -30.94 -19.44 -24.79
C THR A 213 -29.65 -18.71 -24.53
N ARG A 214 -29.45 -17.63 -25.25
CA ARG A 214 -28.31 -16.72 -25.08
C ARG A 214 -28.78 -15.44 -24.40
N VAL A 215 -28.08 -15.00 -23.39
CA VAL A 215 -28.35 -13.72 -22.74
C VAL A 215 -27.05 -12.89 -22.82
N GLN A 216 -27.18 -11.74 -23.44
CA GLN A 216 -26.13 -10.74 -23.46
C GLN A 216 -26.44 -9.70 -22.37
N LEU A 217 -25.63 -9.66 -21.33
CA LEU A 217 -25.69 -8.62 -20.29
C LEU A 217 -24.84 -7.44 -20.71
N LEU A 218 -25.37 -6.26 -20.49
CA LEU A 218 -24.71 -5.00 -20.77
C LEU A 218 -24.66 -4.19 -19.47
N ALA A 219 -23.50 -3.67 -19.13
CA ALA A 219 -23.33 -2.75 -18.01
C ALA A 219 -22.44 -1.57 -18.44
N GLY A 220 -22.70 -0.40 -17.88
CA GLY A 220 -21.91 0.79 -18.21
C GLY A 220 -22.28 1.99 -17.36
N LEU A 221 -21.55 3.08 -17.61
CA LEU A 221 -21.84 4.38 -17.04
C LEU A 221 -22.96 5.04 -17.85
N THR A 222 -23.97 5.55 -17.17
CA THR A 222 -25.09 6.26 -17.83
C THR A 222 -24.60 7.46 -18.63
N ALA A 223 -23.59 8.19 -18.11
CA ALA A 223 -23.02 9.35 -18.76
C ALA A 223 -22.32 9.04 -20.10
N SER A 224 -21.86 7.79 -20.32
CA SER A 224 -21.20 7.42 -21.58
C SER A 224 -22.17 7.10 -22.70
N GLY A 225 -23.41 6.80 -22.38
CA GLY A 225 -24.46 6.40 -23.34
C GLY A 225 -24.19 5.08 -24.08
N THR A 226 -23.03 4.47 -23.86
CA THR A 226 -22.63 3.21 -24.49
C THR A 226 -22.33 2.17 -23.41
N PRO A 227 -22.74 0.90 -23.60
CA PRO A 227 -22.33 -0.17 -22.71
C PRO A 227 -20.81 -0.29 -22.71
N ALA A 228 -20.20 -0.29 -21.54
CA ALA A 228 -18.76 -0.44 -21.39
C ALA A 228 -18.34 -1.91 -21.25
N MET A 229 -19.28 -2.79 -20.91
CA MET A 229 -19.06 -4.22 -20.74
C MET A 229 -20.25 -5.03 -21.26
N SER A 230 -19.94 -6.16 -21.89
CA SER A 230 -20.95 -7.17 -22.22
C SER A 230 -20.49 -8.54 -21.70
N ARG A 231 -21.43 -9.31 -21.13
CA ARG A 231 -21.20 -10.72 -20.75
C ARG A 231 -22.26 -11.59 -21.43
N THR A 232 -21.80 -12.61 -22.14
CA THR A 232 -22.71 -13.57 -22.77
C THR A 232 -22.83 -14.79 -21.87
N LEU A 233 -24.08 -15.15 -21.56
CA LEU A 233 -24.45 -16.38 -20.88
C LEU A 233 -25.19 -17.25 -21.88
N GLU A 234 -24.82 -18.53 -21.96
CA GLU A 234 -25.51 -19.49 -22.81
C GLU A 234 -26.00 -20.65 -21.96
N SER A 235 -27.27 -21.04 -22.14
CA SER A 235 -27.83 -22.16 -21.42
C SER A 235 -28.63 -23.07 -22.39
N PRO A 236 -28.37 -24.37 -22.35
CA PRO A 236 -29.21 -25.34 -23.08
C PRO A 236 -30.66 -25.31 -22.53
N ARG A 237 -31.61 -25.72 -23.34
CA ARG A 237 -33.05 -25.71 -23.00
C ARG A 237 -33.36 -26.46 -21.69
N SER A 238 -32.59 -27.48 -21.36
CA SER A 238 -32.74 -28.28 -20.13
C SER A 238 -32.46 -27.54 -18.83
N HIS A 239 -31.77 -26.38 -18.89
CA HIS A 239 -31.38 -25.58 -17.73
C HIS A 239 -31.94 -24.15 -17.78
N ALA A 240 -32.94 -23.89 -18.57
CA ALA A 240 -33.57 -22.57 -18.77
C ALA A 240 -34.13 -21.96 -17.46
N ASP A 241 -34.50 -22.79 -16.50
CA ASP A 241 -35.08 -22.34 -15.23
C ASP A 241 -34.07 -21.68 -14.31
N ASP A 242 -32.76 -22.02 -14.41
CA ASP A 242 -31.69 -21.40 -13.64
C ASP A 242 -31.16 -20.12 -14.31
N LEU A 243 -31.44 -19.90 -15.58
CA LEU A 243 -30.93 -18.77 -16.35
C LEU A 243 -31.30 -17.39 -15.77
N PRO A 244 -32.51 -17.11 -15.28
CA PRO A 244 -32.86 -15.84 -14.67
C PRO A 244 -31.97 -15.51 -13.46
N ILE A 245 -31.66 -16.49 -12.59
CA ILE A 245 -30.79 -16.28 -11.42
C ILE A 245 -29.34 -16.09 -11.82
N GLN A 246 -28.86 -16.78 -12.87
CA GLN A 246 -27.50 -16.61 -13.39
C GLN A 246 -27.29 -15.21 -13.97
N VAL A 247 -28.26 -14.72 -14.72
CA VAL A 247 -28.29 -13.36 -15.30
C VAL A 247 -28.24 -12.31 -14.20
N ALA A 248 -29.16 -12.42 -13.24
CA ALA A 248 -29.25 -11.48 -12.13
C ALA A 248 -27.99 -11.49 -11.29
N THR A 249 -27.43 -12.66 -11.00
CA THR A 249 -26.19 -12.81 -10.22
C THR A 249 -24.99 -12.22 -10.94
N SER A 250 -24.86 -12.49 -12.25
CA SER A 250 -23.76 -11.94 -13.05
C SER A 250 -23.81 -10.41 -13.13
N ALA A 251 -25.01 -9.84 -13.30
CA ALA A 251 -25.18 -8.39 -13.30
C ALA A 251 -24.88 -7.77 -11.92
N ALA A 252 -25.32 -8.40 -10.82
CA ALA A 252 -25.04 -7.94 -9.47
C ALA A 252 -23.53 -8.00 -9.12
N GLU A 253 -22.83 -9.03 -9.56
CA GLU A 253 -21.37 -9.16 -9.43
C GLU A 253 -20.65 -7.98 -10.12
N LEU A 254 -21.06 -7.64 -11.34
CA LEU A 254 -20.51 -6.51 -12.07
C LEU A 254 -20.76 -5.18 -11.36
N VAL A 255 -21.97 -4.93 -10.94
CA VAL A 255 -22.36 -3.72 -10.22
C VAL A 255 -21.60 -3.61 -8.91
N SER A 256 -21.43 -4.72 -8.18
CA SER A 256 -20.65 -4.75 -6.93
C SER A 256 -19.19 -4.37 -7.16
N THR A 257 -18.54 -4.95 -8.18
CA THR A 257 -17.14 -4.66 -8.52
C THR A 257 -16.95 -3.20 -8.94
N ILE A 258 -17.83 -2.68 -9.77
CA ILE A 258 -17.80 -1.28 -10.20
C ILE A 258 -17.98 -0.35 -8.99
N THR A 259 -18.91 -0.66 -8.10
CA THR A 259 -19.19 0.13 -6.90
C THR A 259 -18.00 0.14 -5.95
N GLU A 260 -17.29 -0.98 -5.78
CA GLU A 260 -16.05 -1.02 -4.98
C GLU A 260 -15.02 -0.04 -5.52
N LEU A 261 -14.73 -0.09 -6.81
CA LEU A 261 -13.78 0.80 -7.45
C LEU A 261 -14.23 2.27 -7.44
N TRP A 262 -15.53 2.52 -7.61
CA TRP A 262 -16.11 3.85 -7.54
C TRP A 262 -15.91 4.50 -6.17
N THR A 263 -16.16 3.76 -5.10
CA THR A 263 -16.08 4.27 -3.73
C THR A 263 -14.64 4.51 -3.25
N LEU A 264 -13.63 4.09 -4.01
CA LEU A 264 -12.23 4.36 -3.67
C LEU A 264 -11.86 5.83 -3.87
N ASP A 265 -12.13 6.39 -5.05
CA ASP A 265 -11.71 7.74 -5.42
C ASP A 265 -12.61 8.39 -6.50
N GLY A 266 -13.69 7.74 -6.90
CA GLY A 266 -14.59 8.23 -7.94
C GLY A 266 -14.05 8.15 -9.36
N GLN A 267 -12.85 7.59 -9.59
CA GLN A 267 -12.23 7.52 -10.92
C GLN A 267 -13.07 6.72 -11.93
N MET A 268 -13.93 5.81 -11.45
CA MET A 268 -14.86 5.07 -12.29
C MET A 268 -15.87 5.96 -13.03
N ALA A 269 -16.07 7.22 -12.61
CA ALA A 269 -16.88 8.17 -13.36
C ALA A 269 -16.23 8.61 -14.70
N ASP A 270 -14.91 8.42 -14.86
CA ASP A 270 -14.22 8.63 -16.13
C ASP A 270 -14.45 7.42 -17.06
N PRO A 271 -15.11 7.59 -18.23
CA PRO A 271 -15.37 6.49 -19.16
C PRO A 271 -14.12 5.79 -19.69
N ALA A 272 -13.01 6.53 -19.84
CA ALA A 272 -11.75 5.96 -20.30
C ALA A 272 -11.12 5.05 -19.24
N PHE A 273 -11.24 5.40 -17.95
CA PHE A 273 -10.82 4.55 -16.86
C PHE A 273 -11.74 3.32 -16.75
N ALA A 274 -13.05 3.53 -16.76
CA ALA A 274 -14.04 2.45 -16.68
C ALA A 274 -13.83 1.39 -17.79
N SER A 275 -13.53 1.82 -19.01
CA SER A 275 -13.22 0.91 -20.12
C SER A 275 -12.01 0.00 -19.81
N LYS A 276 -10.95 0.51 -19.13
CA LYS A 276 -9.81 -0.29 -18.72
C LYS A 276 -10.19 -1.31 -17.64
N VAL A 277 -11.06 -0.92 -16.68
CA VAL A 277 -11.56 -1.83 -15.65
C VAL A 277 -12.32 -2.99 -16.30
N PHE A 278 -13.21 -2.70 -17.20
CA PHE A 278 -14.00 -3.73 -17.89
C PHE A 278 -13.11 -4.67 -18.71
N ALA A 279 -12.18 -4.13 -19.49
CA ALA A 279 -11.24 -4.94 -20.24
C ALA A 279 -10.36 -5.84 -19.35
N MET A 280 -9.99 -5.36 -18.15
CA MET A 280 -9.27 -6.19 -17.18
C MET A 280 -10.13 -7.32 -16.62
N ILE A 281 -11.39 -7.05 -16.27
CA ILE A 281 -12.35 -8.07 -15.76
C ILE A 281 -12.58 -9.14 -16.82
N GLU A 282 -12.77 -8.74 -18.07
CA GLU A 282 -12.96 -9.65 -19.21
C GLU A 282 -11.73 -10.55 -19.39
N ALA A 283 -10.53 -9.95 -19.45
CA ALA A 283 -9.29 -10.72 -19.57
C ALA A 283 -9.09 -11.71 -18.40
N MET A 284 -9.44 -11.32 -17.16
CA MET A 284 -9.41 -12.23 -16.01
C MET A 284 -10.43 -13.38 -16.16
N GLY A 285 -11.63 -13.08 -16.66
CA GLY A 285 -12.68 -14.08 -16.90
C GLY A 285 -12.27 -15.11 -17.95
N GLU A 286 -11.55 -14.70 -18.97
CA GLU A 286 -10.98 -15.56 -20.02
C GLU A 286 -9.71 -16.33 -19.59
N GLY A 287 -9.20 -16.10 -18.37
CA GLY A 287 -7.96 -16.67 -17.89
C GLY A 287 -6.69 -16.03 -18.46
N ASN A 288 -6.83 -14.92 -19.17
CA ASN A 288 -5.70 -14.13 -19.71
C ASN A 288 -5.11 -13.21 -18.60
N LEU A 289 -4.48 -13.83 -17.61
CA LEU A 289 -3.97 -13.13 -16.43
C LEU A 289 -2.86 -12.12 -16.77
N LEU A 290 -2.02 -12.43 -17.75
CA LEU A 290 -0.97 -11.49 -18.20
C LEU A 290 -1.57 -10.28 -18.90
N GLY A 291 -2.56 -10.48 -19.77
CA GLY A 291 -3.30 -9.39 -20.41
C GLY A 291 -3.98 -8.47 -19.38
N ALA A 292 -4.66 -9.06 -18.41
CA ALA A 292 -5.28 -8.34 -17.31
C ALA A 292 -4.25 -7.50 -16.52
N HIS A 293 -3.09 -8.08 -16.22
CA HIS A 293 -2.01 -7.37 -15.52
C HIS A 293 -1.44 -6.20 -16.34
N GLN A 294 -1.25 -6.37 -17.64
CA GLN A 294 -0.78 -5.29 -18.52
C GLN A 294 -1.80 -4.14 -18.60
N ILE A 295 -3.10 -4.44 -18.61
CA ILE A 295 -4.15 -3.43 -18.57
C ILE A 295 -4.09 -2.67 -17.24
N ALA A 296 -3.94 -3.37 -16.12
CA ALA A 296 -3.83 -2.76 -14.80
C ALA A 296 -2.56 -1.89 -14.65
N LEU A 297 -1.43 -2.30 -15.21
CA LEU A 297 -0.20 -1.50 -15.27
C LEU A 297 -0.41 -0.20 -16.03
N ARG A 298 -1.05 -0.26 -17.20
CA ARG A 298 -1.39 0.93 -17.98
C ARG A 298 -2.35 1.84 -17.21
N ALA A 299 -3.37 1.28 -16.57
CA ALA A 299 -4.28 2.06 -15.74
C ALA A 299 -3.55 2.79 -14.60
N ALA A 300 -2.65 2.12 -13.89
CA ALA A 300 -1.85 2.73 -12.83
C ALA A 300 -0.86 3.79 -13.34
N SER A 301 -0.36 3.65 -14.56
CA SER A 301 0.49 4.65 -15.23
C SER A 301 -0.29 5.88 -15.67
N ASP A 302 -1.46 5.69 -16.29
CA ASP A 302 -2.29 6.77 -16.82
C ASP A 302 -2.99 7.56 -15.69
N TYR A 303 -3.26 6.89 -14.56
CA TYR A 303 -3.95 7.44 -13.39
C TYR A 303 -3.10 7.29 -12.10
N PRO A 304 -1.93 7.93 -12.00
CA PRO A 304 -0.95 7.67 -10.93
C PRO A 304 -1.43 8.04 -9.53
N ASN A 305 -2.50 8.83 -9.42
CA ASN A 305 -3.09 9.23 -8.15
C ASN A 305 -4.36 8.45 -7.81
N SER A 306 -4.85 7.58 -8.70
CA SER A 306 -6.07 6.80 -8.49
C SER A 306 -5.83 5.60 -7.58
N ALA A 307 -6.64 5.50 -6.52
CA ALA A 307 -6.66 4.34 -5.65
C ALA A 307 -7.33 3.14 -6.33
N ALA A 308 -8.30 3.38 -7.21
CA ALA A 308 -8.96 2.36 -8.00
C ALA A 308 -7.96 1.70 -8.97
N ALA A 309 -7.13 2.49 -9.66
CA ALA A 309 -6.07 1.97 -10.53
C ALA A 309 -5.04 1.13 -9.75
N ASP A 310 -4.64 1.62 -8.58
CA ASP A 310 -3.73 0.88 -7.70
C ASP A 310 -4.36 -0.44 -7.22
N LEU A 311 -5.66 -0.49 -6.94
CA LEU A 311 -6.35 -1.72 -6.57
C LEU A 311 -6.44 -2.71 -7.75
N MET A 312 -6.74 -2.24 -8.96
CA MET A 312 -6.68 -3.07 -10.17
C MET A 312 -5.32 -3.77 -10.27
N LEU A 313 -4.25 -3.01 -10.14
CA LEU A 313 -2.89 -3.55 -10.21
C LEU A 313 -2.62 -4.52 -9.05
N ALA A 314 -3.00 -4.19 -7.83
CA ALA A 314 -2.83 -5.05 -6.66
C ALA A 314 -3.55 -6.41 -6.83
N SER A 315 -4.77 -6.40 -7.36
CA SER A 315 -5.56 -7.63 -7.56
C SER A 315 -4.94 -8.58 -8.58
N THR A 316 -4.26 -8.05 -9.61
CA THR A 316 -3.61 -8.88 -10.64
C THR A 316 -2.28 -9.49 -10.17
N TYR A 317 -1.57 -8.88 -9.21
CA TYR A 317 -0.31 -9.44 -8.73
C TYR A 317 -0.47 -10.84 -8.14
N GLY A 318 -1.53 -11.08 -7.38
CA GLY A 318 -1.80 -12.39 -6.79
C GLY A 318 -1.85 -13.52 -7.82
N ALA A 319 -2.45 -13.24 -8.96
CA ALA A 319 -2.66 -14.22 -10.02
C ALA A 319 -1.45 -14.39 -10.95
N THR A 320 -0.58 -13.37 -11.08
CA THR A 320 0.49 -13.35 -12.11
C THR A 320 1.88 -13.65 -11.58
N LEU A 321 2.12 -13.58 -10.27
CA LEU A 321 3.47 -13.81 -9.73
C LEU A 321 4.05 -15.19 -10.03
N GLU A 322 3.21 -16.20 -10.21
CA GLU A 322 3.69 -17.54 -10.60
C GLU A 322 4.13 -17.64 -12.07
N VAL A 323 3.63 -16.73 -12.92
CA VAL A 323 3.92 -16.73 -14.36
C VAL A 323 5.22 -15.99 -14.68
N PHE A 324 5.62 -15.07 -13.83
CA PHE A 324 6.82 -14.25 -14.02
C PHE A 324 8.11 -15.00 -13.66
N SER A 325 9.18 -14.74 -14.39
CA SER A 325 10.55 -15.12 -13.99
C SER A 325 10.96 -14.40 -12.68
N VAL A 326 11.97 -14.91 -11.98
CA VAL A 326 12.43 -14.29 -10.71
C VAL A 326 12.83 -12.81 -10.86
N PRO A 327 13.57 -12.39 -11.90
CA PRO A 327 13.89 -10.98 -12.13
C PRO A 327 12.65 -10.12 -12.34
N GLU A 328 11.70 -10.57 -13.17
CA GLU A 328 10.44 -9.88 -13.42
C GLU A 328 9.61 -9.76 -12.13
N ARG A 329 9.47 -10.83 -11.35
CA ARG A 329 8.82 -10.82 -10.04
C ARG A 329 9.41 -9.76 -9.12
N ARG A 330 10.73 -9.63 -9.07
CA ARG A 330 11.41 -8.62 -8.24
C ARG A 330 11.01 -7.20 -8.62
N ALA A 331 11.00 -6.90 -9.92
CA ALA A 331 10.59 -5.59 -10.41
C ALA A 331 9.11 -5.29 -10.10
N HIS A 332 8.22 -6.24 -10.38
CA HIS A 332 6.79 -6.10 -10.13
C HIS A 332 6.45 -5.97 -8.64
N VAL A 333 7.09 -6.76 -7.78
CA VAL A 333 6.91 -6.67 -6.31
C VAL A 333 7.37 -5.31 -5.78
N GLN A 334 8.45 -4.75 -6.31
CA GLN A 334 8.92 -3.43 -5.90
C GLN A 334 7.92 -2.33 -6.27
N ILE A 335 7.36 -2.39 -7.48
CA ILE A 335 6.31 -1.46 -7.93
C ILE A 335 5.09 -1.57 -6.99
N ALA A 336 4.62 -2.80 -6.76
CA ALA A 336 3.46 -3.06 -5.91
C ALA A 336 3.68 -2.60 -4.46
N ARG A 337 4.85 -2.79 -3.89
CA ARG A 337 5.18 -2.30 -2.54
C ARG A 337 5.14 -0.79 -2.46
N THR A 338 5.75 -0.09 -3.41
CA THR A 338 5.74 1.38 -3.45
C THR A 338 4.31 1.90 -3.52
N MET A 339 3.47 1.28 -4.34
CA MET A 339 2.06 1.59 -4.47
C MET A 339 1.31 1.36 -3.15
N LEU A 340 1.48 0.19 -2.51
CA LEU A 340 0.80 -0.15 -1.26
C LEU A 340 1.23 0.72 -0.08
N GLU A 341 2.49 1.12 0.00
CA GLU A 341 2.94 2.08 1.02
C GLU A 341 2.27 3.46 0.83
N ARG A 342 2.13 3.92 -0.41
CA ARG A 342 1.37 5.13 -0.74
C ARG A 342 -0.10 5.01 -0.32
N ARG A 343 -0.69 3.82 -0.40
CA ARG A 343 -2.09 3.52 -0.08
C ARG A 343 -2.29 2.85 1.29
N ARG A 344 -1.38 3.01 2.21
CA ARG A 344 -1.43 2.35 3.52
C ARG A 344 -2.74 2.59 4.29
N SER A 345 -3.31 3.80 4.19
CA SER A 345 -4.59 4.13 4.82
C SER A 345 -5.77 3.38 4.22
N TYR A 346 -5.70 2.99 2.94
CA TYR A 346 -6.71 2.18 2.27
C TYR A 346 -6.68 0.72 2.71
N ALA A 347 -5.50 0.17 3.01
CA ALA A 347 -5.37 -1.20 3.49
C ALA A 347 -6.16 -1.47 4.78
N ALA A 348 -6.33 -0.45 5.63
CA ALA A 348 -7.13 -0.53 6.85
C ALA A 348 -8.65 -0.54 6.61
N ARG A 349 -9.10 -0.19 5.42
CA ARG A 349 -10.52 -0.02 5.07
C ARG A 349 -11.01 -1.01 4.02
N PHE A 350 -10.16 -1.40 3.10
CA PHE A 350 -10.50 -2.24 1.94
C PHE A 350 -9.73 -3.56 2.00
N GLY A 351 -10.45 -4.67 2.06
CA GLY A 351 -9.87 -6.01 2.23
C GLY A 351 -8.90 -6.41 1.14
N ASN A 352 -9.17 -6.04 -0.10
CA ASN A 352 -8.29 -6.36 -1.22
C ASN A 352 -6.94 -5.64 -1.13
N PHE A 353 -6.90 -4.38 -0.70
CA PHE A 353 -5.63 -3.70 -0.38
C PHE A 353 -4.91 -4.34 0.82
N GLY A 354 -5.67 -4.69 1.86
CA GLY A 354 -5.12 -5.39 3.03
C GLY A 354 -4.52 -6.74 2.66
N HIS A 355 -5.20 -7.50 1.83
CA HIS A 355 -4.73 -8.79 1.31
C HIS A 355 -3.48 -8.64 0.43
N ALA A 356 -3.48 -7.74 -0.56
CA ALA A 356 -2.32 -7.47 -1.39
C ALA A 356 -1.11 -7.00 -0.56
N TRP A 357 -1.36 -6.16 0.45
CA TRP A 357 -0.32 -5.73 1.38
C TRP A 357 0.28 -6.90 2.17
N CYS A 358 -0.54 -7.86 2.56
CA CYS A 358 -0.11 -9.08 3.22
C CYS A 358 0.75 -9.96 2.31
N LEU A 359 0.29 -10.22 1.09
CA LEU A 359 0.97 -11.07 0.12
C LEU A 359 2.39 -10.59 -0.23
N LEU A 360 2.62 -9.28 -0.18
CA LEU A 360 3.88 -8.67 -0.60
C LEU A 360 4.89 -8.45 0.53
N ARG A 361 4.63 -8.98 1.74
CA ARG A 361 5.54 -8.86 2.89
C ARG A 361 6.01 -10.20 3.42
N PRO A 362 7.29 -10.55 3.25
CA PRO A 362 7.80 -11.88 3.58
C PRO A 362 7.99 -12.17 5.07
N ARG A 363 8.05 -11.15 5.95
CA ARG A 363 8.34 -11.33 7.38
C ARG A 363 7.14 -11.10 8.28
N ALA A 364 6.90 -12.00 9.22
CA ALA A 364 5.89 -11.90 10.30
C ALA A 364 4.47 -11.54 9.79
N TRP A 365 4.21 -11.85 8.54
CA TRP A 365 3.04 -11.43 7.82
C TRP A 365 1.73 -11.94 8.43
N LEU A 366 1.71 -13.19 8.96
CA LEU A 366 0.47 -13.79 9.43
C LEU A 366 -0.19 -12.99 10.55
N GLN A 367 0.56 -12.54 11.57
CA GLN A 367 0.00 -11.76 12.69
C GLN A 367 -0.37 -10.34 12.28
N ASP A 368 0.50 -9.68 11.50
CA ASP A 368 0.25 -8.33 11.04
C ASP A 368 -0.91 -8.31 10.05
N CYS A 369 -1.00 -9.31 9.19
CA CYS A 369 -2.09 -9.48 8.25
C CYS A 369 -3.41 -9.77 8.95
N GLU A 370 -3.43 -10.67 9.94
CA GLU A 370 -4.63 -10.91 10.73
C GLU A 370 -5.14 -9.63 11.38
N ARG A 371 -4.24 -8.86 12.00
CA ARG A 371 -4.57 -7.59 12.64
C ARG A 371 -5.15 -6.59 11.64
N GLN A 372 -4.52 -6.49 10.48
CA GLN A 372 -4.95 -5.61 9.38
C GLN A 372 -6.32 -6.01 8.84
N LEU A 373 -6.53 -7.29 8.54
CA LEU A 373 -7.80 -7.80 8.04
C LEU A 373 -8.93 -7.72 9.08
N ARG A 374 -8.63 -7.93 10.37
CA ARG A 374 -9.61 -7.70 11.45
C ARG A 374 -10.01 -6.23 11.57
N GLN A 375 -9.08 -5.31 11.32
CA GLN A 375 -9.40 -3.88 11.30
C GLN A 375 -10.29 -3.54 10.10
N SER A 376 -9.93 -3.98 8.90
CA SER A 376 -10.72 -3.70 7.68
C SER A 376 -12.08 -4.40 7.68
N SER A 377 -12.22 -5.55 8.35
CA SER A 377 -13.51 -6.24 8.51
C SER A 377 -14.55 -5.44 9.32
N LYS A 378 -14.11 -4.44 10.09
CA LYS A 378 -14.99 -3.52 10.82
C LYS A 378 -15.47 -2.34 9.98
N SER A 379 -14.94 -2.19 8.78
CA SER A 379 -15.30 -1.10 7.87
C SER A 379 -16.73 -1.30 7.35
N PRO A 380 -17.58 -0.27 7.36
CA PRO A 380 -18.95 -0.36 6.85
C PRO A 380 -19.05 -0.36 5.33
N THR A 381 -17.96 -0.47 4.60
CA THR A 381 -17.97 -0.50 3.12
C THR A 381 -18.68 -1.76 2.63
N ARG A 382 -19.65 -1.59 1.72
CA ARG A 382 -20.54 -2.67 1.22
C ARG A 382 -19.79 -3.79 0.51
N SER A 383 -18.80 -3.47 -0.28
CA SER A 383 -17.94 -4.43 -0.96
C SER A 383 -16.72 -4.77 -0.10
N ASN A 384 -16.96 -5.33 1.08
CA ASN A 384 -15.88 -5.64 2.00
C ASN A 384 -15.47 -7.12 1.89
N SER A 385 -14.52 -7.42 1.03
CA SER A 385 -13.90 -8.76 0.94
C SER A 385 -13.07 -9.13 2.18
N SER A 386 -12.90 -8.21 3.15
CA SER A 386 -12.08 -8.45 4.34
C SER A 386 -12.51 -9.64 5.19
N PRO A 387 -13.82 -9.89 5.47
CA PRO A 387 -14.24 -11.08 6.21
C PRO A 387 -13.87 -12.38 5.50
N GLN A 388 -13.99 -12.44 4.18
CA GLN A 388 -13.56 -13.59 3.37
C GLN A 388 -12.04 -13.81 3.47
N ARG A 389 -11.25 -12.74 3.24
CA ARG A 389 -9.79 -12.80 3.32
C ARG A 389 -9.28 -13.12 4.74
N LEU A 390 -10.00 -12.62 5.74
CA LEU A 390 -9.73 -12.98 7.13
C LEU A 390 -10.04 -14.46 7.39
N ALA A 391 -11.14 -15.00 6.85
CA ALA A 391 -11.48 -16.41 6.96
C ALA A 391 -10.39 -17.30 6.35
N GLU A 392 -9.90 -16.97 5.15
CA GLU A 392 -8.80 -17.67 4.49
C GLU A 392 -7.53 -17.67 5.36
N LEU A 393 -7.11 -16.50 5.86
CA LEU A 393 -5.93 -16.37 6.71
C LEU A 393 -6.07 -17.15 8.02
N VAL A 394 -7.23 -17.09 8.67
CA VAL A 394 -7.52 -17.77 9.93
C VAL A 394 -7.55 -19.29 9.73
N ALA A 395 -8.01 -19.76 8.57
CA ALA A 395 -7.91 -21.17 8.17
C ALA A 395 -6.45 -21.60 7.97
N ASP A 396 -5.65 -20.76 7.32
CA ASP A 396 -4.23 -21.04 7.07
C ASP A 396 -3.42 -21.20 8.36
N VAL A 397 -3.77 -20.47 9.41
CA VAL A 397 -3.16 -20.64 10.73
C VAL A 397 -3.81 -21.75 11.60
N GLY A 398 -4.75 -22.50 11.01
CA GLY A 398 -5.33 -23.70 11.60
C GLY A 398 -6.49 -23.48 12.58
N ARG A 399 -7.11 -22.29 12.57
CA ARG A 399 -8.32 -22.00 13.38
C ARG A 399 -9.58 -22.15 12.52
N ILE A 400 -9.84 -23.41 12.13
CA ILE A 400 -10.87 -23.74 11.13
C ILE A 400 -12.28 -23.35 11.62
N GLY A 401 -12.61 -23.62 12.90
CA GLY A 401 -13.92 -23.26 13.45
C GLY A 401 -14.19 -21.75 13.47
N GLU A 402 -13.18 -20.91 13.72
CA GLU A 402 -13.30 -19.46 13.59
C GLU A 402 -13.41 -19.03 12.12
N ALA A 403 -12.59 -19.62 11.26
CA ALA A 403 -12.60 -19.36 9.82
C ALA A 403 -13.98 -19.63 9.21
N THR A 404 -14.62 -20.76 9.58
CA THR A 404 -15.97 -21.12 9.11
C THR A 404 -17.01 -20.09 9.56
N ARG A 405 -16.93 -19.57 10.80
CA ARG A 405 -17.84 -18.50 11.24
C ARG A 405 -17.66 -17.23 10.43
N LEU A 406 -16.40 -16.83 10.17
CA LEU A 406 -16.08 -15.66 9.34
C LEU A 406 -16.55 -15.85 7.91
N ALA A 407 -16.36 -17.03 7.33
CA ALA A 407 -16.81 -17.35 5.97
C ALA A 407 -18.35 -17.31 5.85
N ARG A 408 -19.08 -17.73 6.88
CA ARG A 408 -20.56 -17.56 6.91
C ARG A 408 -20.98 -16.10 6.89
N VAL A 409 -20.29 -15.27 7.69
CA VAL A 409 -20.52 -13.82 7.69
C VAL A 409 -20.20 -13.22 6.31
N ALA A 410 -19.10 -13.64 5.70
CA ALA A 410 -18.71 -13.16 4.36
C ALA A 410 -19.74 -13.56 3.28
N ALA A 411 -20.16 -14.82 3.28
CA ALA A 411 -21.15 -15.32 2.32
C ALA A 411 -22.55 -14.70 2.51
N ALA A 412 -22.91 -14.33 3.74
CA ALA A 412 -24.16 -13.62 4.01
C ALA A 412 -24.09 -12.14 3.61
N ALA A 413 -22.91 -11.50 3.79
CA ALA A 413 -22.70 -10.09 3.44
C ALA A 413 -22.57 -9.88 1.93
N ASP A 414 -22.02 -10.87 1.22
CA ASP A 414 -21.86 -10.85 -0.24
C ASP A 414 -22.34 -12.18 -0.85
N PRO A 415 -23.66 -12.37 -0.95
CA PRO A 415 -24.26 -13.60 -1.47
C PRO A 415 -24.09 -13.75 -3.00
N TYR A 416 -23.51 -12.75 -3.66
CA TYR A 416 -23.28 -12.70 -5.10
C TYR A 416 -21.80 -12.95 -5.47
N SER A 417 -20.97 -13.29 -4.49
CA SER A 417 -19.58 -13.65 -4.70
C SER A 417 -19.38 -15.16 -4.73
N PRO A 418 -18.95 -15.74 -5.86
CA PRO A 418 -18.56 -17.15 -5.91
C PRO A 418 -17.37 -17.45 -4.99
N ALA A 419 -16.52 -16.46 -4.73
CA ALA A 419 -15.38 -16.60 -3.84
C ALA A 419 -15.81 -16.76 -2.38
N SER A 420 -16.75 -15.96 -1.88
CA SER A 420 -17.26 -16.07 -0.50
C SER A 420 -17.96 -17.42 -0.27
N SER A 421 -18.77 -17.86 -1.24
CA SER A 421 -19.43 -19.18 -1.22
C SER A 421 -18.41 -20.32 -1.29
N GLY A 422 -17.36 -20.17 -2.11
CA GLY A 422 -16.28 -21.14 -2.26
C GLY A 422 -15.46 -21.36 -0.99
N VAL A 423 -15.07 -20.28 -0.33
CA VAL A 423 -14.35 -20.36 0.96
C VAL A 423 -15.18 -21.04 2.04
N LEU A 424 -16.48 -20.71 2.13
CA LEU A 424 -17.38 -21.38 3.07
C LEU A 424 -17.50 -22.88 2.75
N LEU A 425 -17.67 -23.23 1.48
CA LEU A 425 -17.72 -24.60 0.99
C LEU A 425 -16.45 -25.39 1.42
N GLN A 426 -15.27 -24.85 1.13
CA GLN A 426 -14.00 -25.50 1.48
C GLN A 426 -13.86 -25.74 2.99
N LEU A 427 -14.21 -24.76 3.81
CA LEU A 427 -14.11 -24.87 5.27
C LEU A 427 -15.10 -25.87 5.86
N LEU A 428 -16.31 -25.94 5.32
CA LEU A 428 -17.29 -26.96 5.71
C LEU A 428 -16.82 -28.37 5.37
N GLU A 429 -16.13 -28.55 4.24
CA GLU A 429 -15.50 -29.83 3.90
C GLU A 429 -14.40 -30.20 4.90
N ILE A 430 -13.55 -29.24 5.28
CA ILE A 430 -12.49 -29.46 6.28
C ILE A 430 -13.06 -29.83 7.65
N GLU A 431 -14.18 -29.23 8.06
CA GLU A 431 -14.88 -29.56 9.31
C GLU A 431 -15.65 -30.89 9.27
N GLY A 432 -15.74 -31.54 8.11
CA GLY A 432 -16.53 -32.76 7.95
C GLY A 432 -18.05 -32.53 7.86
N ARG A 433 -18.48 -31.31 7.64
CA ARG A 433 -19.91 -30.90 7.48
C ARG A 433 -20.37 -31.07 6.04
N HIS A 434 -20.23 -32.29 5.51
CA HIS A 434 -20.36 -32.59 4.08
C HIS A 434 -21.76 -32.27 3.51
N ARG A 435 -22.83 -32.49 4.29
CA ARG A 435 -24.21 -32.19 3.82
C ARG A 435 -24.40 -30.68 3.60
N GLU A 436 -23.83 -29.87 4.49
CA GLU A 436 -23.90 -28.41 4.33
C GLU A 436 -23.00 -27.93 3.19
N ALA A 437 -21.79 -28.49 3.08
CA ALA A 437 -20.90 -28.22 1.97
C ALA A 437 -21.57 -28.52 0.62
N GLU A 438 -22.25 -29.67 0.51
CA GLU A 438 -23.01 -30.04 -0.69
C GLU A 438 -24.14 -29.07 -0.99
N ALA A 439 -24.90 -28.66 0.03
CA ALA A 439 -25.97 -27.69 -0.14
C ALA A 439 -25.47 -26.32 -0.60
N VAL A 440 -24.33 -25.86 -0.03
CA VAL A 440 -23.67 -24.60 -0.47
C VAL A 440 -23.20 -24.73 -1.91
N TYR A 441 -22.53 -25.84 -2.26
CA TYR A 441 -22.05 -26.06 -3.63
C TYR A 441 -23.20 -26.13 -4.63
N ALA A 442 -24.24 -26.94 -4.35
CA ALA A 442 -25.40 -27.09 -5.23
C ALA A 442 -26.16 -25.77 -5.45
N SER A 443 -26.27 -24.94 -4.42
CA SER A 443 -26.88 -23.62 -4.55
C SER A 443 -25.98 -22.65 -5.34
N ALA A 444 -24.67 -22.66 -5.08
CA ALA A 444 -23.75 -21.74 -5.72
C ALA A 444 -23.54 -22.08 -7.20
N ILE A 445 -23.37 -23.37 -7.57
CA ILE A 445 -23.07 -23.76 -8.95
C ILE A 445 -24.26 -23.48 -9.90
N ARG A 446 -25.48 -23.41 -9.40
CA ARG A 446 -26.63 -22.97 -10.20
C ARG A 446 -26.55 -21.49 -10.58
N LYS A 447 -25.98 -20.66 -9.67
CA LYS A 447 -25.80 -19.24 -9.91
C LYS A 447 -24.59 -18.97 -10.82
N TRP A 448 -23.53 -19.77 -10.65
CA TRP A 448 -22.24 -19.62 -11.35
C TRP A 448 -21.79 -20.95 -11.95
N PRO A 449 -22.44 -21.46 -12.99
CA PRO A 449 -22.15 -22.79 -13.54
C PRO A 449 -20.72 -22.94 -14.05
N ASP A 450 -20.10 -21.85 -14.51
CA ASP A 450 -18.75 -21.85 -15.08
C ASP A 450 -17.70 -21.33 -14.09
N SER A 451 -18.06 -21.12 -12.82
CA SER A 451 -17.14 -20.58 -11.83
C SER A 451 -16.02 -21.57 -11.51
N TRP A 452 -14.82 -21.24 -11.99
CA TRP A 452 -13.61 -21.94 -11.61
C TRP A 452 -13.34 -21.85 -10.11
N THR A 453 -13.62 -20.70 -9.49
CA THR A 453 -13.44 -20.48 -8.05
C THR A 453 -14.20 -21.48 -7.19
N LEU A 454 -15.44 -21.79 -7.55
CA LEU A 454 -16.25 -22.81 -6.85
C LEU A 454 -15.65 -24.20 -7.03
N ARG A 455 -15.29 -24.56 -8.25
CA ARG A 455 -14.65 -25.87 -8.56
C ARG A 455 -13.31 -26.02 -7.82
N TRP A 456 -12.51 -24.97 -7.82
CA TRP A 456 -11.25 -24.92 -7.09
C TRP A 456 -11.43 -25.18 -5.60
N ASN A 457 -12.30 -24.41 -4.94
CA ASN A 457 -12.56 -24.56 -3.51
C ASN A 457 -13.13 -25.95 -3.16
N ARG A 458 -13.93 -26.53 -4.05
CA ARG A 458 -14.42 -27.91 -3.89
C ARG A 458 -13.28 -28.91 -3.95
N ILE A 459 -12.40 -28.81 -4.95
CA ILE A 459 -11.22 -29.66 -5.08
C ILE A 459 -10.34 -29.55 -3.82
N MET A 460 -10.04 -28.33 -3.40
CA MET A 460 -9.18 -28.09 -2.23
C MET A 460 -9.83 -28.57 -0.92
N GLY A 461 -11.13 -28.39 -0.77
CA GLY A 461 -11.88 -28.91 0.38
C GLY A 461 -11.85 -30.42 0.47
N LEU A 462 -12.14 -31.13 -0.64
CA LEU A 462 -12.10 -32.58 -0.72
C LEU A 462 -10.67 -33.12 -0.46
N ALA A 463 -9.65 -32.50 -1.04
CA ALA A 463 -8.26 -32.84 -0.81
C ALA A 463 -7.85 -32.63 0.65
N ALA A 464 -8.22 -31.51 1.26
CA ALA A 464 -7.92 -31.17 2.64
C ALA A 464 -8.59 -32.11 3.64
N ARG A 465 -9.81 -32.54 3.36
CA ARG A 465 -10.49 -33.57 4.14
C ARG A 465 -9.89 -34.98 3.97
N GLY A 466 -9.18 -35.23 2.87
CA GLY A 466 -8.58 -36.53 2.53
C GLY A 466 -9.53 -37.47 1.78
N ASP A 467 -10.63 -37.00 1.24
CA ASP A 467 -11.57 -37.82 0.45
C ASP A 467 -11.20 -37.79 -1.04
N PHE A 468 -10.11 -38.48 -1.35
CA PHE A 468 -9.61 -38.52 -2.74
C PHE A 468 -10.50 -39.33 -3.67
N THR A 469 -11.36 -40.21 -3.14
CA THR A 469 -12.36 -40.93 -3.95
C THR A 469 -13.47 -39.98 -4.43
N ALA A 470 -13.97 -39.12 -3.53
CA ALA A 470 -14.93 -38.09 -3.93
C ALA A 470 -14.27 -37.05 -4.85
N LEU A 471 -13.00 -36.69 -4.58
CA LEU A 471 -12.24 -35.80 -5.45
C LEU A 471 -12.08 -36.34 -6.86
N ASP A 472 -11.72 -37.62 -7.02
CA ASP A 472 -11.57 -38.28 -8.33
C ASP A 472 -12.90 -38.24 -9.12
N ARG A 473 -14.01 -38.58 -8.48
CA ARG A 473 -15.33 -38.50 -9.08
C ARG A 473 -15.70 -37.08 -9.49
N PHE A 474 -15.42 -36.11 -8.63
CA PHE A 474 -15.71 -34.71 -8.91
C PHE A 474 -14.84 -34.17 -10.05
N ALA A 475 -13.52 -34.44 -10.02
CA ALA A 475 -12.60 -34.03 -11.06
C ALA A 475 -12.97 -34.56 -12.46
N ALA A 476 -13.56 -35.76 -12.52
CA ALA A 476 -14.04 -36.34 -13.78
C ALA A 476 -15.24 -35.58 -14.40
N THR A 477 -15.96 -34.77 -13.63
CA THR A 477 -17.08 -33.94 -14.14
C THR A 477 -16.63 -32.63 -14.76
N ILE A 478 -15.36 -32.22 -14.57
CA ILE A 478 -14.86 -30.93 -15.03
C ILE A 478 -14.29 -31.06 -16.44
N PRO A 479 -14.74 -30.23 -17.40
CA PRO A 479 -14.17 -30.21 -18.75
C PRO A 479 -12.66 -29.97 -18.73
N ARG A 480 -11.90 -30.72 -19.54
CA ARG A 480 -10.42 -30.63 -19.56
C ARG A 480 -9.91 -29.22 -19.90
N ALA A 481 -10.63 -28.48 -20.74
CA ALA A 481 -10.28 -27.14 -21.14
C ALA A 481 -10.33 -26.12 -19.98
N GLU A 482 -11.12 -26.41 -18.94
CA GLU A 482 -11.31 -25.54 -17.77
C GLU A 482 -10.35 -25.89 -16.61
N PHE A 483 -9.52 -26.93 -16.76
CA PHE A 483 -8.61 -27.37 -15.71
C PHE A 483 -7.40 -26.42 -15.61
N THR A 484 -7.26 -25.71 -14.49
CA THR A 484 -6.04 -24.96 -14.17
C THR A 484 -5.00 -25.80 -13.44
N PHE A 485 -5.30 -27.05 -13.10
CA PHE A 485 -4.36 -28.05 -12.62
C PHE A 485 -3.67 -28.77 -13.79
N ASP A 486 -2.64 -29.55 -13.47
CA ASP A 486 -2.08 -30.52 -14.41
C ASP A 486 -3.04 -31.72 -14.48
N ALA A 487 -4.10 -31.60 -15.29
CA ALA A 487 -5.27 -32.49 -15.29
C ALA A 487 -4.87 -33.96 -15.43
N GLU A 488 -3.93 -34.27 -16.31
CA GLU A 488 -3.45 -35.64 -16.52
C GLU A 488 -2.77 -36.20 -15.25
N VAL A 489 -1.94 -35.35 -14.59
CA VAL A 489 -1.21 -35.76 -13.38
C VAL A 489 -2.17 -35.97 -12.23
N LEU A 490 -3.15 -35.06 -12.08
CA LEU A 490 -4.17 -35.17 -11.03
C LEU A 490 -5.00 -36.45 -11.23
N GLN A 491 -5.49 -36.71 -12.43
CA GLN A 491 -6.27 -37.91 -12.75
C GLN A 491 -5.47 -39.19 -12.52
N LYS A 492 -4.22 -39.27 -13.00
CA LYS A 492 -3.33 -40.44 -12.78
C LYS A 492 -3.02 -40.63 -11.29
N GLY A 493 -2.74 -39.56 -10.56
CA GLY A 493 -2.46 -39.62 -9.15
C GLY A 493 -3.68 -40.07 -8.32
N LEU A 494 -4.87 -39.55 -8.62
CA LEU A 494 -6.11 -39.96 -7.94
C LEU A 494 -6.50 -41.40 -8.27
N ALA A 495 -6.35 -41.83 -9.53
CA ALA A 495 -6.58 -43.21 -9.92
C ALA A 495 -5.63 -44.16 -9.17
N ALA A 496 -4.34 -43.84 -9.11
CA ALA A 496 -3.35 -44.60 -8.36
C ALA A 496 -3.68 -44.67 -6.86
N TYR A 497 -4.07 -43.53 -6.26
CA TYR A 497 -4.52 -43.50 -4.86
C TYR A 497 -5.70 -44.45 -4.60
N ARG A 498 -6.71 -44.43 -5.48
CA ARG A 498 -7.93 -45.24 -5.35
C ARG A 498 -7.65 -46.75 -5.32
N VAL A 499 -6.68 -47.21 -6.12
CA VAL A 499 -6.31 -48.63 -6.18
C VAL A 499 -5.17 -48.99 -5.23
N GLY A 500 -4.70 -48.06 -4.42
CA GLY A 500 -3.60 -48.28 -3.46
C GLY A 500 -2.22 -48.40 -4.07
N ASP A 501 -2.02 -48.03 -5.35
CA ASP A 501 -0.74 -48.02 -6.03
C ASP A 501 0.11 -46.82 -5.61
N ARG A 502 0.86 -47.01 -4.53
CA ARG A 502 1.73 -45.96 -3.98
C ARG A 502 2.86 -45.57 -4.90
N GLN A 503 3.39 -46.52 -5.69
CA GLN A 503 4.47 -46.25 -6.65
C GLN A 503 3.98 -45.34 -7.79
N ALA A 504 2.84 -45.65 -8.39
CA ALA A 504 2.24 -44.86 -9.42
C ALA A 504 1.86 -43.44 -8.89
N LEU A 505 1.36 -43.34 -7.64
CA LEU A 505 1.07 -42.05 -6.99
C LEU A 505 2.34 -41.21 -6.83
N ARG A 506 3.44 -41.80 -6.32
CA ARG A 506 4.73 -41.10 -6.19
C ARG A 506 5.24 -40.62 -7.56
N LEU A 507 5.16 -41.46 -8.59
CA LEU A 507 5.60 -41.11 -9.95
C LEU A 507 4.74 -39.97 -10.55
N ALA A 508 3.44 -39.99 -10.35
CA ALA A 508 2.57 -38.92 -10.81
C ALA A 508 2.88 -37.58 -10.13
N CYS A 509 3.05 -37.63 -8.81
CA CYS A 509 3.27 -36.41 -7.98
C CYS A 509 4.73 -35.90 -8.01
N GLY A 510 5.70 -36.77 -8.36
CA GLY A 510 7.12 -36.43 -8.40
C GLY A 510 7.59 -35.79 -9.71
N ARG A 511 6.70 -35.48 -10.64
CA ARG A 511 7.07 -34.86 -11.91
C ARG A 511 7.58 -33.42 -11.67
N GLU A 512 8.60 -33.05 -12.43
CA GLU A 512 9.11 -31.69 -12.48
C GLU A 512 8.08 -30.73 -13.12
N ASN A 513 8.10 -29.47 -12.75
CA ASN A 513 7.28 -28.40 -13.33
C ASN A 513 5.77 -28.52 -13.12
N LEU A 514 5.31 -29.26 -12.10
CA LEU A 514 3.90 -29.25 -11.73
C LEU A 514 3.49 -27.88 -11.15
N ARG A 515 2.27 -27.47 -11.49
CA ARG A 515 1.64 -26.27 -10.91
C ARG A 515 1.54 -26.44 -9.40
N GLY A 516 1.69 -25.34 -8.67
CA GLY A 516 1.63 -25.33 -7.22
C GLY A 516 0.36 -25.93 -6.64
N SER A 517 -0.77 -25.70 -7.29
CA SER A 517 -2.08 -26.26 -6.94
C SER A 517 -2.11 -27.80 -7.03
N THR A 518 -1.57 -28.37 -8.10
CA THR A 518 -1.43 -29.82 -8.25
C THR A 518 -0.52 -30.39 -7.18
N ARG A 519 0.61 -29.73 -6.90
CA ARG A 519 1.54 -30.12 -5.84
C ARG A 519 0.90 -30.12 -4.44
N GLN A 520 0.00 -29.19 -4.15
CA GLN A 520 -0.76 -29.17 -2.88
C GLN A 520 -1.64 -30.39 -2.72
N VAL A 521 -2.41 -30.77 -3.77
CA VAL A 521 -3.21 -31.98 -3.76
C VAL A 521 -2.32 -33.21 -3.61
N CYS A 522 -1.16 -33.25 -4.28
CA CYS A 522 -0.18 -34.31 -4.15
C CYS A 522 0.37 -34.47 -2.72
N VAL A 523 0.69 -33.34 -2.06
CA VAL A 523 1.12 -33.37 -0.62
C VAL A 523 0.07 -34.06 0.25
N ALA A 524 -1.20 -33.71 0.07
CA ALA A 524 -2.29 -34.30 0.82
C ALA A 524 -2.50 -35.79 0.48
N ALA A 525 -2.50 -36.14 -0.80
CA ALA A 525 -2.73 -37.51 -1.26
C ALA A 525 -1.60 -38.46 -0.82
N LEU A 526 -0.35 -38.04 -0.96
CA LEU A 526 0.81 -38.81 -0.49
C LEU A 526 0.81 -38.99 1.02
N ALA A 527 0.49 -37.94 1.80
CA ALA A 527 0.36 -38.03 3.24
C ALA A 527 -0.72 -39.02 3.65
N ALA A 528 -1.88 -38.97 3.01
CA ALA A 528 -2.99 -39.90 3.29
C ALA A 528 -2.70 -41.37 2.88
N ALA A 529 -1.89 -41.54 1.81
CA ALA A 529 -1.42 -42.85 1.39
C ALA A 529 -0.30 -43.44 2.27
N GLY A 530 0.19 -42.69 3.26
CA GLY A 530 1.32 -43.08 4.12
C GLY A 530 2.69 -42.87 3.51
N GLU A 531 2.75 -42.16 2.35
CA GLU A 531 3.99 -41.80 1.64
C GLU A 531 4.57 -40.49 2.21
N THR A 532 4.84 -40.47 3.52
CA THR A 532 5.19 -39.29 4.29
C THR A 532 6.47 -38.61 3.78
N ASP A 533 7.48 -39.40 3.40
CA ASP A 533 8.75 -38.86 2.89
C ASP A 533 8.57 -38.11 1.55
N ALA A 534 7.85 -38.70 0.63
CA ALA A 534 7.53 -38.07 -0.65
C ALA A 534 6.68 -36.81 -0.45
N SER A 535 5.71 -36.85 0.47
CA SER A 535 4.88 -35.72 0.84
C SER A 535 5.71 -34.55 1.41
N PHE A 536 6.66 -34.83 2.34
CA PHE A 536 7.57 -33.80 2.85
C PHE A 536 8.52 -33.25 1.81
N ALA A 537 9.05 -34.07 0.90
CA ALA A 537 9.90 -33.61 -0.17
C ALA A 537 9.19 -32.52 -1.00
N ILE A 538 7.94 -32.77 -1.40
CA ILE A 538 7.13 -31.79 -2.15
C ILE A 538 6.76 -30.60 -1.28
N ALA A 539 6.33 -30.81 -0.02
CA ALA A 539 5.91 -29.73 0.85
C ALA A 539 7.05 -28.74 1.18
N LEU A 540 8.25 -29.25 1.48
CA LEU A 540 9.41 -28.41 1.79
C LEU A 540 9.90 -27.61 0.58
N GLU A 541 9.65 -28.08 -0.63
CA GLU A 541 9.92 -27.32 -1.85
C GLU A 541 8.80 -26.33 -2.17
N LEU A 542 7.54 -26.72 -1.93
CA LEU A 542 6.36 -25.94 -2.27
C LEU A 542 6.27 -24.68 -1.40
N TYR A 543 6.50 -24.86 -0.09
CA TYR A 543 6.42 -23.74 0.86
C TYR A 543 7.80 -23.10 1.05
N PRO A 544 7.96 -21.82 0.69
CA PRO A 544 9.26 -21.18 0.70
C PRO A 544 9.83 -21.05 2.12
N LYS A 545 11.15 -21.14 2.21
CA LYS A 545 11.86 -20.86 3.46
C LYS A 545 11.71 -19.39 3.82
N GLN A 546 11.02 -19.11 4.91
CA GLN A 546 10.86 -17.74 5.43
C GLN A 546 11.94 -17.34 6.44
N ALA A 547 12.95 -18.16 6.63
CA ALA A 547 14.00 -17.96 7.62
C ALA A 547 15.36 -17.70 6.95
N GLY A 548 15.53 -16.52 6.36
CA GLY A 548 16.84 -15.99 6.01
C GLY A 548 17.56 -15.42 7.23
N ARG A 549 18.87 -15.27 7.16
CA ARG A 549 19.70 -14.63 8.21
C ARG A 549 19.36 -13.14 8.34
N ASN A 550 18.87 -12.53 7.28
CA ASN A 550 18.52 -11.12 7.24
C ASN A 550 17.32 -10.87 6.30
N ARG A 551 16.84 -9.62 6.28
CA ARG A 551 15.67 -9.22 5.48
C ARG A 551 15.87 -9.43 3.96
N ALA A 552 17.07 -9.24 3.45
CA ALA A 552 17.36 -9.39 2.01
C ALA A 552 17.30 -10.86 1.58
N GLU A 553 17.81 -11.79 2.43
CA GLU A 553 17.74 -13.23 2.18
C GLU A 553 16.29 -13.73 2.24
N ASP A 554 15.49 -13.28 3.21
CA ASP A 554 14.06 -13.61 3.28
C ASP A 554 13.31 -13.14 2.03
N GLU A 555 13.67 -11.95 1.53
CA GLU A 555 13.07 -11.40 0.33
C GLU A 555 13.46 -12.16 -0.93
N ALA A 556 14.74 -12.54 -1.06
CA ALA A 556 15.23 -13.35 -2.17
C ALA A 556 14.52 -14.71 -2.21
N LEU A 557 14.43 -15.40 -1.07
CA LEU A 557 13.75 -16.69 -0.94
C LEU A 557 12.25 -16.60 -1.29
N TRP A 558 11.59 -15.51 -0.84
CA TRP A 558 10.18 -15.29 -1.16
C TRP A 558 9.95 -15.01 -2.65
N LEU A 559 10.85 -14.27 -3.30
CA LEU A 559 10.77 -14.00 -4.74
C LEU A 559 11.00 -15.23 -5.60
N GLU A 560 11.81 -16.18 -5.12
CA GLU A 560 12.02 -17.44 -5.81
C GLU A 560 10.75 -18.29 -5.82
N ARG A 561 9.99 -18.29 -4.72
CA ARG A 561 8.78 -19.11 -4.55
C ARG A 561 7.72 -18.34 -3.76
N PRO A 562 6.89 -17.55 -4.43
CA PRO A 562 5.83 -16.79 -3.76
C PRO A 562 4.81 -17.74 -3.11
N ALA A 563 4.52 -17.52 -1.82
CA ALA A 563 3.58 -18.35 -1.06
C ALA A 563 2.13 -17.96 -1.35
N TYR A 564 1.60 -18.36 -2.50
CA TYR A 564 0.17 -18.24 -2.81
C TYR A 564 -0.63 -19.46 -2.38
N PHE A 565 0.00 -20.38 -1.63
CA PHE A 565 -0.58 -21.66 -1.34
C PHE A 565 -1.29 -21.65 0.00
N THR A 566 -2.46 -22.25 -0.01
CA THR A 566 -3.30 -22.46 1.16
C THR A 566 -2.56 -23.30 2.22
N LEU A 567 -2.20 -22.69 3.34
CA LEU A 567 -1.59 -23.39 4.45
C LEU A 567 -2.61 -24.23 5.23
N SER A 568 -3.91 -23.97 5.06
CA SER A 568 -5.00 -24.68 5.74
C SER A 568 -4.94 -26.19 5.53
N LEU A 569 -4.40 -26.66 4.40
CA LEU A 569 -4.18 -28.08 4.12
C LEU A 569 -3.28 -28.75 5.15
N LEU A 570 -2.26 -28.03 5.66
CA LEU A 570 -1.38 -28.55 6.71
C LEU A 570 -2.11 -28.73 8.06
N SER A 571 -3.13 -27.92 8.31
CA SER A 571 -3.96 -27.96 9.52
C SER A 571 -5.18 -28.87 9.38
N ALA A 572 -5.58 -29.21 8.15
CA ALA A 572 -6.73 -30.04 7.81
C ALA A 572 -6.50 -31.54 8.14
N PRO A 573 -7.56 -32.37 8.09
CA PRO A 573 -7.45 -33.82 8.34
C PRO A 573 -6.40 -34.53 7.50
N ALA A 574 -6.27 -34.25 6.21
CA ALA A 574 -5.26 -34.85 5.33
C ALA A 574 -3.82 -34.52 5.75
N GLY A 575 -3.58 -33.43 6.48
CA GLY A 575 -2.27 -33.06 7.03
C GLY A 575 -1.89 -33.80 8.31
N ALA A 576 -2.80 -34.57 8.94
CA ALA A 576 -2.53 -35.24 10.19
C ALA A 576 -1.31 -36.18 10.18
N PRO A 577 -1.02 -36.98 9.13
CA PRO A 577 0.19 -37.79 9.07
C PRO A 577 1.46 -36.92 9.12
N LEU A 578 1.47 -35.76 8.48
CA LEU A 578 2.61 -34.83 8.50
C LEU A 578 2.82 -34.25 9.91
N ARG A 579 1.75 -33.88 10.61
CA ARG A 579 1.82 -33.30 11.97
C ARG A 579 2.32 -34.25 13.03
N ARG A 580 2.29 -35.57 12.77
CA ARG A 580 2.86 -36.61 13.65
C ARG A 580 4.37 -36.81 13.46
N ASP A 581 4.92 -36.33 12.35
CA ASP A 581 6.34 -36.43 12.03
C ASP A 581 7.11 -35.22 12.58
N ALA A 582 8.34 -35.46 13.07
CA ALA A 582 9.18 -34.41 13.66
C ALA A 582 9.52 -33.28 12.66
N ARG A 583 9.58 -33.58 11.36
CA ARG A 583 9.85 -32.62 10.27
C ARG A 583 8.75 -31.57 10.12
N PHE A 584 7.56 -31.82 10.68
CA PHE A 584 6.48 -30.84 10.64
C PHE A 584 6.85 -29.51 11.31
N LEU A 585 7.64 -29.55 12.41
CA LEU A 585 8.13 -28.32 13.04
C LEU A 585 9.03 -27.49 12.13
N GLN A 586 9.85 -28.18 11.32
CA GLN A 586 10.66 -27.51 10.30
C GLN A 586 9.77 -26.84 9.23
N LEU A 587 8.77 -27.57 8.73
CA LEU A 587 7.80 -27.04 7.76
C LEU A 587 7.01 -25.87 8.35
N ALA A 588 6.53 -25.98 9.58
CA ALA A 588 5.84 -24.91 10.29
C ALA A 588 6.72 -23.67 10.54
N ALA A 589 8.02 -23.88 10.83
CA ALA A 589 8.98 -22.79 10.94
C ALA A 589 9.21 -22.11 9.57
N GLN A 590 9.35 -22.91 8.53
CA GLN A 590 9.59 -22.46 7.16
C GLN A 590 8.42 -21.61 6.60
N THR A 591 7.18 -21.96 6.96
CA THR A 591 5.95 -21.27 6.55
C THR A 591 5.57 -20.08 7.44
N GLY A 592 6.27 -19.85 8.54
CA GLY A 592 5.92 -18.82 9.53
C GLY A 592 4.85 -19.23 10.54
N LEU A 593 4.21 -20.40 10.38
CA LEU A 593 3.19 -20.91 11.29
C LEU A 593 3.73 -21.09 12.71
N LEU A 594 4.93 -21.65 12.85
CA LEU A 594 5.55 -21.86 14.16
C LEU A 594 5.72 -20.53 14.93
N ARG A 595 6.14 -19.47 14.25
CA ARG A 595 6.27 -18.15 14.85
C ARG A 595 4.91 -17.59 15.24
N TYR A 596 3.90 -17.75 14.38
CA TYR A 596 2.53 -17.32 14.63
C TYR A 596 1.98 -18.00 15.89
N TRP A 597 2.05 -19.34 15.96
CA TRP A 597 1.54 -20.13 17.09
C TRP A 597 2.27 -19.89 18.42
N ARG A 598 3.56 -19.53 18.37
CA ARG A 598 4.33 -19.18 19.60
C ARG A 598 3.89 -17.86 20.22
N ALA A 599 3.39 -16.93 19.43
CA ALA A 599 3.03 -15.59 19.88
C ALA A 599 1.52 -15.35 19.93
N GLY A 600 0.70 -16.31 19.45
CA GLY A 600 -0.74 -16.17 19.32
C GLY A 600 -1.53 -17.44 19.68
N PRO A 601 -2.79 -17.49 19.28
CA PRO A 601 -3.63 -18.64 19.54
C PRO A 601 -3.13 -19.87 18.80
N LEU A 602 -3.26 -21.03 19.47
CA LEU A 602 -2.90 -22.31 18.89
C LEU A 602 -3.95 -22.77 17.85
N PRO A 603 -3.57 -23.66 16.92
CA PRO A 603 -4.50 -24.22 15.95
C PRO A 603 -5.51 -25.17 16.61
N ASP A 604 -6.66 -25.35 15.96
CA ASP A 604 -7.77 -26.17 16.49
C ASP A 604 -7.38 -27.63 16.76
N PHE A 605 -6.46 -28.20 15.98
CA PHE A 605 -5.96 -29.55 16.22
C PHE A 605 -5.16 -29.70 17.54
N CYS A 606 -4.85 -28.58 18.21
CA CYS A 606 -4.25 -28.56 19.54
C CYS A 606 -5.28 -28.36 20.67
N ALA A 607 -6.55 -28.09 20.37
CA ALA A 607 -7.57 -27.78 21.37
C ALA A 607 -8.32 -29.01 21.89
N GLY A 608 -8.24 -30.15 21.22
CA GLY A 608 -8.96 -31.37 21.58
C GLY A 608 -8.46 -32.06 22.85
N PRO A 609 -9.23 -33.02 23.40
CA PRO A 609 -8.86 -33.76 24.60
C PRO A 609 -7.61 -34.64 24.40
N ARG A 610 -7.27 -34.99 23.20
CA ARG A 610 -6.04 -35.70 22.79
C ARG A 610 -5.28 -34.90 21.77
N PRO A 611 -4.57 -33.82 22.19
CA PRO A 611 -3.82 -32.99 21.27
C PRO A 611 -2.71 -33.77 20.57
N GLU A 612 -2.47 -33.50 19.34
CA GLU A 612 -1.41 -34.12 18.54
C GLU A 612 -0.01 -33.89 19.18
N PRO A 613 0.97 -34.79 18.97
CA PRO A 613 2.30 -34.67 19.58
C PRO A 613 3.00 -33.34 19.39
N VAL A 614 2.84 -32.71 18.20
CA VAL A 614 3.38 -31.38 17.87
C VAL A 614 2.89 -30.29 18.83
N CYS A 615 1.69 -30.42 19.40
CA CYS A 615 1.10 -29.41 20.27
C CYS A 615 1.82 -29.29 21.62
N ARG A 616 2.47 -30.35 22.11
CA ARG A 616 3.33 -30.28 23.30
C ARG A 616 4.53 -29.35 23.06
N ASN A 617 5.17 -29.49 21.92
CA ASN A 617 6.31 -28.67 21.54
C ASN A 617 5.92 -27.19 21.34
N LEU A 618 4.71 -26.95 20.81
CA LEU A 618 4.18 -25.59 20.65
C LEU A 618 3.90 -24.90 21.99
N ARG A 619 3.33 -25.65 22.97
CA ARG A 619 3.02 -25.14 24.32
C ARG A 619 4.28 -24.87 25.15
N MET A 620 5.30 -25.71 25.08
CA MET A 620 6.58 -25.50 25.78
C MET A 620 7.31 -24.25 25.23
N ALA A 621 7.21 -24.01 23.95
CA ALA A 621 7.82 -22.84 23.30
C ALA A 621 7.06 -21.53 23.55
N ALA A 622 5.76 -21.58 23.87
CA ALA A 622 4.92 -20.44 24.21
C ALA A 622 5.00 -20.01 25.69
N SER A 623 5.53 -20.88 26.60
CA SER A 623 5.78 -20.48 28.00
C SER A 623 6.90 -19.44 28.03
N PRO A 624 6.70 -18.24 28.61
CA PRO A 624 7.79 -17.30 28.80
C PRO A 624 8.89 -17.98 29.60
N ALA A 625 10.12 -17.95 29.06
CA ALA A 625 11.28 -18.43 29.79
C ALA A 625 11.26 -17.78 31.19
N ARG A 626 11.06 -18.56 32.23
CA ARG A 626 11.21 -18.09 33.60
C ARG A 626 12.63 -17.56 33.71
N SER A 627 12.73 -16.27 33.83
CA SER A 627 14.00 -15.56 34.05
C SER A 627 14.68 -16.17 35.28
N PRO A 628 15.93 -16.64 35.23
CA PRO A 628 16.63 -17.19 36.38
C PRO A 628 17.18 -16.10 37.32
N LEU A 629 16.48 -14.98 37.44
CA LEU A 629 16.91 -13.85 38.29
C LEU A 629 15.89 -13.59 39.41
N SER A 630 15.80 -14.52 40.38
CA SER A 630 15.30 -14.18 41.71
C SER A 630 15.69 -15.29 42.75
N ARG A 631 16.98 -15.57 42.83
CA ARG A 631 17.55 -16.30 43.98
C ARG A 631 18.86 -15.66 44.39
N ASN A 632 18.83 -14.42 44.82
CA ASN A 632 19.86 -13.85 45.70
C ASN A 632 19.43 -12.46 46.17
N GLN A 633 18.50 -12.42 47.10
CA GLN A 633 18.35 -11.31 48.07
C GLN A 633 17.44 -11.82 49.22
N ARG A 634 17.99 -12.69 50.07
CA ARG A 634 17.70 -12.80 51.50
C ARG A 634 18.91 -13.53 52.10
N GLY A 635 19.79 -12.81 52.62
CA GLY A 635 20.88 -13.13 53.49
C GLY A 635 21.38 -11.82 54.09
#